data_533662786d0356a2799eb8f4480ef6d0
#
_entry.id   533662786d0356a2799eb8f4480ef6d0
#
_cell.length_a   1.000
_cell.length_b   1.000
_cell.length_c   1.000
_cell.angle_alpha   90.00
_cell.angle_beta   90.00
_cell.angle_gamma   90.00
#
_symmetry.space_group_name_H-M   'P 1'
#
loop_
_entity.id
_entity.type
_entity.pdbx_description
1 polymer ?
#
loop_
_entity_poly.entity_id
_entity_poly.type
_entity_poly.pdbx_seq_one_letter_code
_entity_poly.pdbx_strand_id
1 'polypeptide(L)'
;MQYPTLLEYMKAIQDSGNNLDKLFHLSVVLDGHGEPYHISGDSSVVFKMQDKTTGKCYALKCFTKAQKRRADAYCLIAEELEIVESQYVVSVKYLEKELLVCRQDKLERFPVLLMDWVDGHTLGAFVAANYQNQSVMSMLCYRFGVMAAWLRSQSFAHGNIAPDNIIVRPNGFLTLVDYDGMFVSTMKGWESPSVGSKDFCHPLRTVVDFDETIDDFSLASIALSLKAISMNFTLLDTYGASDRLLFSEKDYRTPSNSKVISALQGLMGDKDFCTLYSLFMLALARKELSTCSFRLFVGENPNLSQPIEDLSTKVTEEDLNEAITDEFGVKYSKDGRKLLNAPQELDGTYSIKEGVKIICERAFFCCGSLSSLVIPDSVSRIGNGAFNGCHYLQKLEIPDGVTRLGEGAFEGCSSLESLVIPASVTSIEDRVFKDCHSLKNLVIPDGVTSIGEDAFAGCESLKSLVIPASVVNIKGDPFYCWTGKLRCLSPYFIYEDNVLFDRDKSTIISFRDIKATSYTIPDSVTSIGEGAFQGCSSLGSLVVPDSVTSIGDYAFEGCESLKNLVIPDNITSIEKGVFQGCSSLTDIVIPNRVTSIGEGAFFACNSLISIVIPSGVICIGTWAFYGCESLKSLVIPDSVTSIGDETFYGCCFPNDLKQELISRFGNRIFVKP
;
A
#
# COMPACT_ATOMS: atom_id res chain seq x y z
N MET A 1 20.49 32.99 -17.44
CA MET A 1 19.11 33.49 -17.60
C MET A 1 18.74 34.24 -16.33
N GLN A 2 18.22 35.46 -16.45
CA GLN A 2 17.72 36.21 -15.29
C GLN A 2 16.22 35.91 -15.16
N TYR A 3 15.78 35.40 -14.02
CA TYR A 3 14.37 35.03 -13.81
C TYR A 3 13.50 36.27 -13.54
N PRO A 4 12.18 36.22 -13.83
CA PRO A 4 11.23 37.27 -13.55
C PRO A 4 11.08 37.57 -12.05
N THR A 5 10.70 38.82 -11.76
CA THR A 5 10.30 39.26 -10.43
C THR A 5 8.87 38.80 -10.11
N LEU A 6 8.47 38.87 -8.82
CA LEU A 6 7.10 38.58 -8.39
C LEU A 6 6.06 39.39 -9.20
N LEU A 7 6.28 40.71 -9.38
CA LEU A 7 5.35 41.59 -10.09
C LEU A 7 5.22 41.21 -11.58
N GLU A 8 6.32 40.80 -12.23
CA GLU A 8 6.27 40.34 -13.62
C GLU A 8 5.48 39.01 -13.74
N TYR A 9 5.64 38.11 -12.77
CA TYR A 9 4.84 36.88 -12.70
C TYR A 9 3.37 37.14 -12.41
N MET A 10 3.03 38.03 -11.46
CA MET A 10 1.65 38.38 -11.14
C MET A 10 0.91 38.91 -12.38
N LYS A 11 1.57 39.80 -13.15
CA LYS A 11 0.97 40.33 -14.40
C LYS A 11 0.78 39.23 -15.44
N ALA A 12 1.76 38.32 -15.60
CA ALA A 12 1.67 37.24 -16.56
C ALA A 12 0.56 36.24 -16.22
N ILE A 13 0.38 35.92 -14.93
CA ILE A 13 -0.56 34.89 -14.49
C ILE A 13 -2.02 35.40 -14.45
N GLN A 14 -2.24 36.73 -14.36
CA GLN A 14 -3.58 37.30 -14.47
C GLN A 14 -4.23 37.01 -15.83
N ASP A 15 -3.43 36.90 -16.89
CA ASP A 15 -3.88 36.49 -18.23
C ASP A 15 -3.34 35.07 -18.57
N SER A 16 -3.61 34.14 -17.66
CA SER A 16 -3.11 32.76 -17.74
C SER A 16 -3.55 32.05 -19.02
N GLY A 17 -4.75 32.33 -19.54
CA GLY A 17 -5.28 31.73 -20.76
C GLY A 17 -4.47 32.04 -22.02
N ASN A 18 -3.80 33.20 -22.09
CA ASN A 18 -2.96 33.61 -23.20
C ASN A 18 -1.47 33.37 -22.92
N ASN A 19 -1.05 33.38 -21.66
CA ASN A 19 0.34 33.32 -21.29
C ASN A 19 0.84 31.90 -20.93
N LEU A 20 -0.05 30.96 -20.59
CA LEU A 20 0.27 29.54 -20.41
C LEU A 20 0.16 28.79 -21.75
N ASP A 21 1.08 27.89 -22.03
CA ASP A 21 1.12 27.10 -23.27
C ASP A 21 0.27 25.83 -23.15
N LYS A 22 0.73 24.86 -22.38
CA LYS A 22 0.02 23.57 -22.17
C LYS A 22 -1.05 23.67 -21.11
N LEU A 23 -0.91 24.61 -20.18
CA LEU A 23 -1.81 24.82 -19.03
C LEU A 23 -2.83 25.94 -19.24
N PHE A 24 -3.13 26.34 -20.48
CA PHE A 24 -4.06 27.43 -20.85
C PHE A 24 -5.48 27.24 -20.26
N HIS A 25 -5.88 26.02 -19.92
CA HIS A 25 -7.14 25.68 -19.28
C HIS A 25 -7.20 26.09 -17.80
N LEU A 26 -6.06 26.38 -17.17
CA LEU A 26 -5.99 26.84 -15.80
C LEU A 26 -6.24 28.36 -15.71
N SER A 27 -6.95 28.78 -14.66
CA SER A 27 -7.10 30.18 -14.27
C SER A 27 -6.53 30.39 -12.87
N VAL A 28 -5.96 31.58 -12.62
CA VAL A 28 -5.49 31.92 -11.29
C VAL A 28 -6.66 32.15 -10.35
N VAL A 29 -6.55 31.66 -9.12
CA VAL A 29 -7.48 31.96 -8.03
C VAL A 29 -7.11 33.32 -7.45
N LEU A 30 -8.10 34.20 -7.26
CA LEU A 30 -7.90 35.53 -6.69
C LEU A 30 -8.09 35.51 -5.18
N ASP A 31 -7.36 36.35 -4.48
CA ASP A 31 -7.53 36.58 -3.04
C ASP A 31 -8.71 37.52 -2.73
N GLY A 32 -8.92 37.84 -1.45
CA GLY A 32 -9.97 38.75 -1.00
C GLY A 32 -9.84 40.21 -1.49
N HIS A 33 -8.69 40.55 -2.08
CA HIS A 33 -8.40 41.89 -2.64
C HIS A 33 -8.46 41.90 -4.17
N GLY A 34 -8.74 40.76 -4.80
CA GLY A 34 -8.81 40.62 -6.26
C GLY A 34 -7.45 40.43 -6.94
N GLU A 35 -6.38 40.18 -6.17
CA GLU A 35 -5.04 39.88 -6.68
C GLU A 35 -4.80 38.37 -6.76
N PRO A 36 -3.87 37.89 -7.63
CA PRO A 36 -3.50 36.50 -7.70
C PRO A 36 -3.10 35.93 -6.34
N TYR A 37 -3.83 34.91 -5.85
CA TYR A 37 -3.46 34.22 -4.62
C TYR A 37 -2.10 33.55 -4.78
N HIS A 38 -1.15 33.92 -3.95
CA HIS A 38 0.20 33.41 -4.03
C HIS A 38 0.89 33.25 -2.67
N ILE A 39 1.88 32.38 -2.64
CA ILE A 39 2.81 32.16 -1.52
C ILE A 39 4.21 32.41 -2.05
N SER A 40 4.94 33.36 -1.43
CA SER A 40 6.30 33.72 -1.84
C SER A 40 7.33 33.05 -0.96
N GLY A 41 8.31 32.37 -1.58
CA GLY A 41 9.50 31.82 -0.97
C GLY A 41 10.77 32.55 -1.42
N ASP A 42 11.93 32.11 -0.92
CA ASP A 42 13.23 32.73 -1.22
C ASP A 42 13.67 32.62 -2.68
N SER A 43 13.27 31.57 -3.38
CA SER A 43 13.72 31.24 -4.74
C SER A 43 12.57 31.06 -5.74
N SER A 44 11.33 31.17 -5.28
CA SER A 44 10.14 30.90 -6.09
C SER A 44 8.90 31.60 -5.53
N VAL A 45 7.87 31.67 -6.35
CA VAL A 45 6.50 32.03 -5.98
C VAL A 45 5.55 30.94 -6.45
N VAL A 46 4.59 30.58 -5.61
CA VAL A 46 3.58 29.55 -5.90
C VAL A 46 2.20 30.21 -6.04
N PHE A 47 1.57 30.08 -7.18
CA PHE A 47 0.22 30.57 -7.43
C PHE A 47 -0.79 29.44 -7.29
N LYS A 48 -1.97 29.74 -6.68
CA LYS A 48 -3.11 28.82 -6.69
C LYS A 48 -3.85 28.95 -8.02
N MET A 49 -3.90 27.86 -8.77
CA MET A 49 -4.58 27.78 -10.06
C MET A 49 -5.79 26.88 -9.95
N GLN A 50 -6.81 27.12 -10.78
CA GLN A 50 -7.99 26.27 -10.86
C GLN A 50 -8.26 25.86 -12.30
N ASP A 51 -8.53 24.58 -12.53
CA ASP A 51 -8.99 24.07 -13.81
C ASP A 51 -10.44 24.55 -14.07
N LYS A 52 -10.64 25.22 -15.19
CA LYS A 52 -11.95 25.80 -15.57
C LYS A 52 -13.04 24.77 -15.82
N THR A 53 -12.66 23.52 -16.11
CA THR A 53 -13.58 22.45 -16.48
C THR A 53 -13.94 21.58 -15.26
N THR A 54 -12.93 21.18 -14.49
CA THR A 54 -13.10 20.24 -13.38
C THR A 54 -13.26 20.93 -12.03
N GLY A 55 -12.86 22.20 -11.92
CA GLY A 55 -12.81 22.94 -10.66
C GLY A 55 -11.63 22.53 -9.75
N LYS A 56 -10.82 21.53 -10.14
CA LYS A 56 -9.66 21.07 -9.37
C LYS A 56 -8.62 22.17 -9.25
N CYS A 57 -8.03 22.31 -8.04
CA CYS A 57 -6.98 23.29 -7.78
C CYS A 57 -5.58 22.69 -7.92
N TYR A 58 -4.64 23.52 -8.36
CA TYR A 58 -3.23 23.21 -8.56
C TYR A 58 -2.33 24.31 -7.96
N ALA A 59 -1.11 23.93 -7.59
CA ALA A 59 -0.03 24.84 -7.23
C ALA A 59 0.89 25.01 -8.45
N LEU A 60 1.00 26.22 -8.96
CA LEU A 60 1.92 26.57 -10.04
C LEU A 60 3.12 27.31 -9.46
N LYS A 61 4.27 26.63 -9.36
CA LYS A 61 5.50 27.21 -8.83
C LYS A 61 6.30 27.85 -9.96
N CYS A 62 6.55 29.16 -9.83
CA CYS A 62 7.36 29.98 -10.73
C CYS A 62 8.68 30.34 -10.04
N PHE A 63 9.78 30.18 -10.72
CA PHE A 63 11.13 30.35 -10.13
C PHE A 63 11.64 31.79 -10.26
N THR A 64 12.19 32.35 -9.19
CA THR A 64 12.76 33.71 -9.17
C THR A 64 14.28 33.72 -9.22
N LYS A 65 14.93 32.57 -8.98
CA LYS A 65 16.40 32.42 -9.01
C LYS A 65 16.82 31.23 -9.87
N ALA A 66 17.98 31.33 -10.51
CA ALA A 66 18.59 30.22 -11.23
C ALA A 66 19.11 29.15 -10.25
N GLN A 67 18.96 27.88 -10.64
CA GLN A 67 19.53 26.73 -9.94
C GLN A 67 20.15 25.78 -10.96
N LYS A 68 21.34 25.29 -10.65
CA LYS A 68 22.08 24.35 -11.52
C LYS A 68 21.30 23.02 -11.61
N ARG A 69 21.17 22.47 -12.81
CA ARG A 69 20.49 21.20 -13.10
C ARG A 69 19.03 21.08 -12.64
N ARG A 70 18.32 22.22 -12.48
CA ARG A 70 16.92 22.18 -11.99
C ARG A 70 16.03 21.31 -12.87
N ALA A 71 16.13 21.44 -14.19
CA ALA A 71 15.32 20.66 -15.12
C ALA A 71 15.58 19.16 -14.97
N ASP A 72 16.86 18.76 -14.95
CA ASP A 72 17.25 17.36 -14.78
C ASP A 72 16.74 16.82 -13.42
N ALA A 73 16.91 17.60 -12.35
CA ALA A 73 16.46 17.21 -11.01
C ALA A 73 14.94 16.97 -10.96
N TYR A 74 14.14 17.91 -11.48
CA TYR A 74 12.69 17.76 -11.46
C TYR A 74 12.15 16.70 -12.41
N CYS A 75 12.86 16.35 -13.48
CA CYS A 75 12.52 15.18 -14.29
C CYS A 75 12.69 13.89 -13.49
N LEU A 76 13.83 13.73 -12.80
CA LEU A 76 14.09 12.55 -11.97
C LEU A 76 13.15 12.47 -10.76
N ILE A 77 12.85 13.59 -10.12
CA ILE A 77 11.86 13.66 -9.01
C ILE A 77 10.47 13.29 -9.51
N ALA A 78 10.05 13.78 -10.68
CA ALA A 78 8.75 13.46 -11.24
C ALA A 78 8.61 11.97 -11.55
N GLU A 79 9.65 11.35 -12.14
CA GLU A 79 9.71 9.90 -12.41
C GLU A 79 9.61 9.08 -11.11
N GLU A 80 10.33 9.47 -10.05
CA GLU A 80 10.27 8.79 -8.75
C GLU A 80 8.91 8.95 -8.09
N LEU A 81 8.36 10.16 -8.03
CA LEU A 81 7.07 10.44 -7.39
C LEU A 81 5.87 9.88 -8.18
N GLU A 82 5.99 9.66 -9.49
CA GLU A 82 4.97 8.96 -10.28
C GLU A 82 4.81 7.50 -9.86
N ILE A 83 5.90 6.87 -9.40
CA ILE A 83 5.91 5.46 -8.98
C ILE A 83 5.42 5.33 -7.53
N VAL A 84 5.74 6.30 -6.68
CA VAL A 84 5.56 6.21 -5.22
C VAL A 84 4.12 6.41 -4.79
N GLU A 85 3.30 7.13 -5.55
CA GLU A 85 1.91 7.48 -5.27
C GLU A 85 1.50 7.34 -3.78
N SER A 86 1.69 8.37 -2.97
CA SER A 86 1.46 8.36 -1.53
C SER A 86 0.68 9.60 -1.09
N GLN A 87 -0.11 9.49 -0.01
CA GLN A 87 -0.75 10.66 0.61
C GLN A 87 0.25 11.68 1.16
N TYR A 88 1.49 11.24 1.46
CA TYR A 88 2.53 12.09 2.05
C TYR A 88 3.25 12.96 1.03
N VAL A 89 3.10 12.70 -0.26
CA VAL A 89 3.70 13.48 -1.35
C VAL A 89 2.66 13.77 -2.42
N VAL A 90 2.89 14.80 -3.23
CA VAL A 90 2.06 15.12 -4.39
C VAL A 90 2.87 14.95 -5.67
N SER A 91 2.20 14.57 -6.75
CA SER A 91 2.84 14.47 -8.06
C SER A 91 3.35 15.83 -8.52
N VAL A 92 4.45 15.83 -9.26
CA VAL A 92 5.05 17.03 -9.83
C VAL A 92 5.17 16.90 -11.35
N LYS A 93 5.00 18.02 -12.06
CA LYS A 93 5.22 18.09 -13.51
C LYS A 93 6.03 19.32 -13.83
N TYR A 94 7.26 19.13 -14.31
CA TYR A 94 8.11 20.22 -14.76
C TYR A 94 7.83 20.55 -16.21
N LEU A 95 7.63 21.84 -16.52
CA LEU A 95 7.34 22.35 -17.86
C LEU A 95 8.36 23.47 -18.19
N GLU A 96 9.28 23.17 -19.11
CA GLU A 96 10.48 23.99 -19.34
C GLU A 96 10.20 25.38 -19.94
N LYS A 97 9.18 25.50 -20.80
CA LYS A 97 8.85 26.75 -21.55
C LYS A 97 7.35 27.02 -21.51
N GLU A 98 6.79 27.13 -20.33
CA GLU A 98 5.33 27.14 -20.14
C GLU A 98 4.75 28.54 -20.02
N LEU A 99 5.32 29.41 -19.15
CA LEU A 99 4.74 30.70 -18.83
C LEU A 99 5.44 31.82 -19.62
N LEU A 100 4.67 32.55 -20.45
CA LEU A 100 5.11 33.72 -21.19
C LEU A 100 5.09 34.95 -20.29
N VAL A 101 6.24 35.59 -20.10
CA VAL A 101 6.39 36.79 -19.25
C VAL A 101 6.98 37.93 -20.05
N CYS A 102 6.38 39.12 -19.95
CA CYS A 102 6.90 40.35 -20.53
C CYS A 102 7.91 40.99 -19.56
N ARG A 103 9.16 41.14 -20.03
CA ARG A 103 10.25 41.75 -19.25
C ARG A 103 10.96 42.80 -20.12
N GLN A 104 11.06 44.04 -19.64
CA GLN A 104 11.74 45.11 -20.37
C GLN A 104 11.35 45.15 -21.88
N ASP A 105 10.06 45.03 -22.12
CA ASP A 105 9.43 45.00 -23.48
C ASP A 105 9.83 43.77 -24.34
N LYS A 106 10.37 42.72 -23.71
CA LYS A 106 10.64 41.43 -24.36
C LYS A 106 9.76 40.33 -23.78
N LEU A 107 9.23 39.51 -24.65
CA LEU A 107 8.44 38.32 -24.29
C LEU A 107 9.36 37.11 -24.23
N GLU A 108 9.44 36.47 -23.10
CA GLU A 108 10.23 35.24 -22.88
C GLU A 108 9.41 34.18 -22.17
N ARG A 109 9.62 32.91 -22.50
CA ARG A 109 8.97 31.77 -21.82
C ARG A 109 9.85 31.22 -20.71
N PHE A 110 9.24 31.02 -19.55
CA PHE A 110 9.90 30.54 -18.34
C PHE A 110 9.37 29.18 -17.90
N PRO A 111 10.22 28.39 -17.23
CA PRO A 111 9.82 27.11 -16.69
C PRO A 111 8.92 27.28 -15.46
N VAL A 112 7.99 26.35 -15.31
CA VAL A 112 7.12 26.23 -14.13
C VAL A 112 7.07 24.78 -13.64
N LEU A 113 6.69 24.61 -12.37
CA LEU A 113 6.38 23.32 -11.79
C LEU A 113 4.90 23.30 -11.42
N LEU A 114 4.17 22.32 -11.93
CA LEU A 114 2.76 22.08 -11.59
C LEU A 114 2.68 20.94 -10.57
N MET A 115 1.91 21.15 -9.51
CA MET A 115 1.63 20.18 -8.45
C MET A 115 0.14 20.25 -8.11
N ASP A 116 -0.40 19.20 -7.50
CA ASP A 116 -1.74 19.27 -6.90
C ASP A 116 -1.73 20.28 -5.74
N TRP A 117 -2.79 21.08 -5.62
CA TRP A 117 -2.96 21.97 -4.48
C TRP A 117 -3.36 21.16 -3.24
N VAL A 118 -2.66 21.35 -2.14
CA VAL A 118 -2.97 20.71 -0.86
C VAL A 118 -3.68 21.71 0.04
N ASP A 119 -4.94 21.45 0.36
CA ASP A 119 -5.68 22.26 1.33
C ASP A 119 -5.26 21.87 2.76
N GLY A 120 -5.09 22.87 3.63
CA GLY A 120 -4.68 22.68 5.03
C GLY A 120 -3.86 23.85 5.55
N HIS A 121 -3.23 23.62 6.71
CA HIS A 121 -2.34 24.58 7.36
C HIS A 121 -0.92 24.00 7.39
N THR A 122 0.09 24.86 7.33
CA THR A 122 1.46 24.40 7.60
C THR A 122 1.53 23.81 9.01
N LEU A 123 2.44 22.85 9.23
CA LEU A 123 2.63 22.21 10.54
C LEU A 123 2.87 23.28 11.63
N GLY A 124 3.67 24.31 11.32
CA GLY A 124 3.92 25.42 12.25
C GLY A 124 2.64 26.18 12.62
N ALA A 125 1.82 26.56 11.63
CA ALA A 125 0.54 27.25 11.86
C ALA A 125 -0.46 26.36 12.62
N PHE A 126 -0.52 25.06 12.28
CA PHE A 126 -1.39 24.10 12.97
C PHE A 126 -0.99 23.92 14.44
N VAL A 127 0.30 23.77 14.72
CA VAL A 127 0.83 23.68 16.10
C VAL A 127 0.51 24.96 16.86
N ALA A 128 0.77 26.14 16.29
CA ALA A 128 0.48 27.43 16.94
C ALA A 128 -1.00 27.60 17.31
N ALA A 129 -1.91 27.04 16.49
CA ALA A 129 -3.35 27.10 16.75
C ALA A 129 -3.84 26.04 17.77
N ASN A 130 -3.10 24.94 17.98
CA ASN A 130 -3.60 23.77 18.70
C ASN A 130 -2.70 23.28 19.85
N TYR A 131 -1.54 23.89 20.11
CA TYR A 131 -0.52 23.38 21.03
C TYR A 131 -1.00 23.16 22.47
N GLN A 132 -2.05 23.87 22.90
CA GLN A 132 -2.66 23.71 24.22
C GLN A 132 -3.65 22.51 24.29
N ASN A 133 -4.05 21.97 23.13
CA ASN A 133 -4.92 20.80 23.08
C ASN A 133 -4.10 19.52 23.03
N GLN A 134 -3.95 18.88 24.20
CA GLN A 134 -3.13 17.67 24.36
C GLN A 134 -3.57 16.51 23.44
N SER A 135 -4.87 16.29 23.25
CA SER A 135 -5.36 15.20 22.40
C SER A 135 -4.97 15.43 20.93
N VAL A 136 -5.19 16.65 20.42
CA VAL A 136 -4.82 17.02 19.05
C VAL A 136 -3.31 16.90 18.85
N MET A 137 -2.52 17.37 19.80
CA MET A 137 -1.05 17.32 19.73
C MET A 137 -0.51 15.89 19.83
N SER A 138 -1.13 15.04 20.65
CA SER A 138 -0.74 13.62 20.75
C SER A 138 -1.01 12.88 19.43
N MET A 139 -2.17 13.14 18.79
CA MET A 139 -2.49 12.57 17.48
C MET A 139 -1.55 13.11 16.38
N LEU A 140 -1.24 14.38 16.39
CA LEU A 140 -0.28 14.97 15.46
C LEU A 140 1.11 14.35 15.60
N CYS A 141 1.57 14.13 16.84
CA CYS A 141 2.83 13.46 17.13
C CYS A 141 2.88 12.05 16.55
N TYR A 142 1.81 11.27 16.77
CA TYR A 142 1.65 9.93 16.20
C TYR A 142 1.70 9.94 14.67
N ARG A 143 0.88 10.77 14.01
CA ARG A 143 0.82 10.91 12.54
C ARG A 143 2.15 11.37 11.95
N PHE A 144 2.85 12.27 12.64
CA PHE A 144 4.19 12.68 12.22
C PHE A 144 5.19 11.52 12.29
N GLY A 145 5.16 10.74 13.37
CA GLY A 145 6.00 9.54 13.52
C GLY A 145 5.78 8.53 12.39
N VAL A 146 4.51 8.29 12.03
CA VAL A 146 4.14 7.42 10.90
C VAL A 146 4.67 7.95 9.57
N MET A 147 4.50 9.26 9.30
CA MET A 147 5.05 9.90 8.09
C MET A 147 6.58 9.80 8.05
N ALA A 148 7.26 10.03 9.19
CA ALA A 148 8.72 9.94 9.29
C ALA A 148 9.22 8.51 9.00
N ALA A 149 8.57 7.50 9.58
CA ALA A 149 8.88 6.10 9.32
C ALA A 149 8.66 5.75 7.84
N TRP A 150 7.53 6.19 7.26
CA TRP A 150 7.25 6.01 5.84
C TRP A 150 8.33 6.67 4.95
N LEU A 151 8.67 7.93 5.17
CA LEU A 151 9.66 8.66 4.35
C LEU A 151 11.00 7.93 4.35
N ARG A 152 11.43 7.42 5.51
CA ARG A 152 12.70 6.71 5.64
C ARG A 152 12.67 5.27 5.11
N SER A 153 11.52 4.74 4.79
CA SER A 153 11.39 3.48 4.05
C SER A 153 11.53 3.67 2.53
N GLN A 154 11.58 4.93 2.05
CA GLN A 154 11.70 5.23 0.63
C GLN A 154 13.17 5.28 0.15
N SER A 155 13.37 5.23 -1.17
CA SER A 155 14.68 5.38 -1.85
C SER A 155 15.09 6.84 -2.06
N PHE A 156 14.30 7.76 -1.54
CA PHE A 156 14.50 9.20 -1.68
C PHE A 156 14.42 9.89 -0.32
N ALA A 157 14.87 11.12 -0.26
CA ALA A 157 14.70 12.02 0.87
C ALA A 157 14.14 13.37 0.40
N HIS A 158 13.35 14.03 1.25
CA HIS A 158 12.76 15.33 0.92
C HIS A 158 13.80 16.45 0.87
N GLY A 159 14.83 16.36 1.70
CA GLY A 159 15.99 17.25 1.73
C GLY A 159 15.78 18.62 2.36
N ASN A 160 14.52 18.97 2.69
CA ASN A 160 14.17 20.23 3.34
C ASN A 160 12.96 20.07 4.27
N ILE A 161 13.01 19.09 5.19
CA ILE A 161 11.96 18.87 6.20
C ILE A 161 11.97 20.02 7.19
N ALA A 162 10.92 20.84 7.14
CA ALA A 162 10.65 21.97 8.01
C ALA A 162 9.14 22.14 8.21
N PRO A 163 8.67 22.78 9.30
CA PRO A 163 7.23 22.96 9.55
C PRO A 163 6.46 23.64 8.44
N ASP A 164 7.09 24.51 7.65
CA ASP A 164 6.45 25.22 6.54
C ASP A 164 6.27 24.33 5.28
N ASN A 165 7.03 23.24 5.19
CA ASN A 165 7.01 22.29 4.08
C ASN A 165 6.15 21.04 4.37
N ILE A 166 5.41 21.04 5.48
CA ILE A 166 4.50 19.99 5.90
C ILE A 166 3.12 20.58 6.06
N ILE A 167 2.16 20.14 5.25
CA ILE A 167 0.76 20.59 5.34
C ILE A 167 -0.04 19.58 6.16
N VAL A 168 -0.71 20.07 7.20
CA VAL A 168 -1.73 19.33 7.97
C VAL A 168 -3.06 19.56 7.27
N ARG A 169 -3.61 18.53 6.63
CA ARG A 169 -4.89 18.56 5.93
C ARG A 169 -6.07 18.68 6.92
N PRO A 170 -7.28 19.05 6.47
CA PRO A 170 -8.46 19.13 7.34
C PRO A 170 -8.79 17.83 8.08
N ASN A 171 -8.51 16.66 7.47
CA ASN A 171 -8.64 15.35 8.08
C ASN A 171 -7.45 14.98 9.00
N GLY A 172 -6.50 15.89 9.19
CA GLY A 172 -5.32 15.73 10.04
C GLY A 172 -4.17 14.94 9.44
N PHE A 173 -4.28 14.41 8.21
CA PHE A 173 -3.17 13.78 7.51
C PHE A 173 -2.11 14.80 7.11
N LEU A 174 -0.85 14.33 7.02
CA LEU A 174 0.30 15.16 6.68
C LEU A 174 0.67 14.99 5.21
N THR A 175 1.10 16.08 4.57
CA THR A 175 1.61 16.04 3.19
C THR A 175 2.84 16.93 3.08
N LEU A 176 3.91 16.39 2.51
CA LEU A 176 5.15 17.09 2.20
C LEU A 176 4.97 17.92 0.92
N VAL A 177 5.48 19.13 0.92
CA VAL A 177 5.47 20.07 -0.21
C VAL A 177 6.85 20.70 -0.35
N ASP A 178 7.14 21.30 -1.51
CA ASP A 178 8.41 21.98 -1.80
C ASP A 178 9.62 21.03 -1.94
N TYR A 179 9.73 20.40 -3.10
CA TYR A 179 10.76 19.39 -3.41
C TYR A 179 12.07 19.97 -3.95
N ASP A 180 12.38 21.27 -3.74
CA ASP A 180 13.62 21.89 -4.25
C ASP A 180 14.89 21.23 -3.71
N GLY A 181 14.82 20.63 -2.53
CA GLY A 181 15.92 19.93 -1.86
C GLY A 181 15.93 18.41 -2.02
N MET A 182 14.97 17.85 -2.76
CA MET A 182 14.75 16.40 -2.80
C MET A 182 15.92 15.64 -3.43
N PHE A 183 16.30 14.55 -2.78
CA PHE A 183 17.22 13.54 -3.28
C PHE A 183 16.43 12.33 -3.78
N VAL A 184 16.81 11.82 -4.96
CA VAL A 184 16.39 10.51 -5.46
C VAL A 184 17.63 9.67 -5.79
N SER A 185 17.53 8.35 -5.75
CA SER A 185 18.67 7.43 -5.85
C SER A 185 19.54 7.64 -7.11
N THR A 186 18.92 8.08 -8.21
CA THR A 186 19.59 8.41 -9.48
C THR A 186 20.47 9.68 -9.39
N MET A 187 20.32 10.50 -8.34
CA MET A 187 21.13 11.69 -8.08
C MET A 187 22.38 11.39 -7.25
N LYS A 188 22.70 10.14 -6.96
CA LYS A 188 23.88 9.79 -6.17
C LYS A 188 25.15 10.41 -6.74
N GLY A 189 25.90 11.13 -5.87
CA GLY A 189 27.10 11.87 -6.25
C GLY A 189 26.85 13.30 -6.74
N TRP A 190 25.62 13.81 -6.70
CA TRP A 190 25.32 15.23 -6.89
C TRP A 190 25.56 15.99 -5.58
N GLU A 191 25.57 17.31 -5.69
CA GLU A 191 25.53 18.21 -4.55
C GLU A 191 24.09 18.67 -4.29
N SER A 192 23.71 18.78 -3.02
CA SER A 192 22.42 19.34 -2.63
C SER A 192 22.28 20.78 -3.13
N PRO A 193 21.12 21.15 -3.69
CA PRO A 193 20.89 22.54 -4.12
C PRO A 193 20.80 23.53 -2.96
N SER A 194 20.55 23.04 -1.74
CA SER A 194 20.53 23.82 -0.50
C SER A 194 20.87 22.94 0.71
N VAL A 195 21.28 23.54 1.82
CA VAL A 195 21.46 22.83 3.09
C VAL A 195 20.21 22.81 3.97
N GLY A 196 19.10 23.42 3.51
CA GLY A 196 17.86 23.54 4.27
C GLY A 196 17.87 24.67 5.31
N SER A 197 16.79 24.74 6.12
CA SER A 197 16.66 25.70 7.20
C SER A 197 17.58 25.36 8.37
N LYS A 198 18.31 26.35 8.90
CA LYS A 198 19.31 26.16 9.96
C LYS A 198 18.73 25.57 11.25
N ASP A 199 17.50 25.90 11.58
CA ASP A 199 16.84 25.41 12.79
C ASP A 199 16.25 23.99 12.63
N PHE A 200 16.29 23.43 11.40
CA PHE A 200 15.79 22.10 11.09
C PHE A 200 16.79 21.22 10.36
N CYS A 201 18.01 21.67 10.08
CA CYS A 201 19.05 20.84 9.50
C CYS A 201 20.19 20.57 10.50
N HIS A 202 20.91 19.48 10.28
CA HIS A 202 22.07 19.17 11.12
C HIS A 202 23.12 20.29 11.03
N PRO A 203 23.66 20.77 12.15
CA PRO A 203 24.54 21.96 12.19
C PRO A 203 25.87 21.79 11.43
N LEU A 204 26.26 20.57 11.08
CA LEU A 204 27.44 20.22 10.28
C LEU A 204 27.08 19.74 8.88
N ARG A 205 25.82 19.87 8.43
CA ARG A 205 25.40 19.52 7.07
C ARG A 205 26.01 20.49 6.07
N THR A 206 26.48 19.94 4.96
CA THR A 206 27.01 20.67 3.81
C THR A 206 26.32 20.23 2.53
N VAL A 207 26.59 20.90 1.42
CA VAL A 207 26.00 20.53 0.10
C VAL A 207 26.44 19.16 -0.41
N VAL A 208 27.54 18.60 0.09
CA VAL A 208 28.00 17.26 -0.29
C VAL A 208 27.28 16.13 0.47
N ASP A 209 26.63 16.47 1.57
CA ASP A 209 25.74 15.54 2.30
C ASP A 209 24.39 15.49 1.56
N PHE A 210 24.32 14.69 0.48
CA PHE A 210 23.16 14.59 -0.40
C PHE A 210 22.88 13.12 -0.74
N ASP A 211 22.10 12.48 0.12
CA ASP A 211 21.73 11.07 0.07
C ASP A 211 20.37 10.83 0.76
N GLU A 212 19.96 9.59 0.88
CA GLU A 212 18.71 9.17 1.50
C GLU A 212 18.61 9.47 3.00
N THR A 213 19.69 9.84 3.68
CA THR A 213 19.72 10.06 5.14
C THR A 213 19.59 11.53 5.54
N ILE A 214 19.54 12.44 4.56
CA ILE A 214 19.61 13.91 4.81
C ILE A 214 18.47 14.46 5.66
N ASP A 215 17.35 13.74 5.78
CA ASP A 215 16.19 14.14 6.58
C ASP A 215 16.23 13.62 8.02
N ASP A 216 17.12 12.70 8.38
CA ASP A 216 17.14 12.00 9.67
C ASP A 216 17.15 12.94 10.87
N PHE A 217 17.99 13.95 10.80
CA PHE A 217 18.11 14.94 11.88
C PHE A 217 16.85 15.80 12.00
N SER A 218 16.32 16.28 10.88
CA SER A 218 15.11 17.12 10.83
C SER A 218 13.90 16.36 11.39
N LEU A 219 13.72 15.12 10.97
CA LEU A 219 12.65 14.25 11.45
C LEU A 219 12.75 14.01 12.97
N ALA A 220 13.94 13.71 13.47
CA ALA A 220 14.17 13.49 14.90
C ALA A 220 13.92 14.75 15.73
N SER A 221 14.36 15.92 15.27
CA SER A 221 14.17 17.20 15.94
C SER A 221 12.70 17.60 16.03
N ILE A 222 11.96 17.46 14.91
CA ILE A 222 10.53 17.80 14.86
C ILE A 222 9.71 16.81 15.69
N ALA A 223 9.95 15.50 15.56
CA ALA A 223 9.25 14.47 16.34
C ALA A 223 9.40 14.70 17.85
N LEU A 224 10.63 14.95 18.31
CA LEU A 224 10.91 15.26 19.71
C LEU A 224 10.21 16.55 20.16
N SER A 225 10.22 17.59 19.32
CA SER A 225 9.52 18.86 19.63
C SER A 225 8.02 18.67 19.80
N LEU A 226 7.38 17.95 18.88
CA LEU A 226 5.94 17.67 18.91
C LEU A 226 5.57 16.86 20.16
N LYS A 227 6.33 15.82 20.49
CA LYS A 227 6.09 14.98 21.68
C LYS A 227 6.27 15.81 22.96
N ALA A 228 7.32 16.64 23.04
CA ALA A 228 7.56 17.51 24.20
C ALA A 228 6.42 18.52 24.41
N ILE A 229 5.94 19.16 23.32
CA ILE A 229 4.82 20.11 23.36
C ILE A 229 3.53 19.39 23.78
N SER A 230 3.26 18.18 23.27
CA SER A 230 2.07 17.39 23.66
C SER A 230 2.04 17.03 25.15
N MET A 231 3.22 16.90 25.79
CA MET A 231 3.35 16.60 27.22
C MET A 231 3.34 17.87 28.08
N ASN A 232 3.91 18.95 27.56
CA ASN A 232 4.01 20.23 28.25
C ASN A 232 3.99 21.40 27.24
N PHE A 233 2.81 21.94 27.01
CA PHE A 233 2.61 23.03 26.03
C PHE A 233 3.38 24.31 26.38
N THR A 234 3.71 24.58 27.68
CA THR A 234 4.44 25.77 28.08
C THR A 234 5.89 25.82 27.54
N LEU A 235 6.39 24.69 27.02
CA LEU A 235 7.67 24.65 26.33
C LEU A 235 7.64 25.47 25.04
N LEU A 236 6.53 25.45 24.31
CA LEU A 236 6.38 26.26 23.10
C LEU A 236 6.35 27.77 23.45
N ASP A 237 5.62 28.15 24.51
CA ASP A 237 5.57 29.53 24.99
C ASP A 237 6.95 30.04 25.39
N THR A 238 7.80 29.16 25.95
CA THR A 238 9.12 29.55 26.51
C THR A 238 10.23 29.54 25.46
N TYR A 239 10.23 28.56 24.56
CA TYR A 239 11.34 28.28 23.66
C TYR A 239 10.98 28.38 22.17
N GLY A 240 9.70 28.35 21.83
CA GLY A 240 9.20 28.47 20.44
C GLY A 240 9.36 29.88 19.88
N ALA A 241 9.29 29.98 18.56
CA ALA A 241 9.20 31.23 17.82
C ALA A 241 8.37 31.02 16.55
N SER A 242 8.09 32.10 15.81
CA SER A 242 7.30 32.06 14.58
C SER A 242 7.91 31.21 13.47
N ASP A 243 9.22 31.00 13.52
CA ASP A 243 10.04 30.29 12.51
C ASP A 243 10.56 28.93 12.99
N ARG A 244 10.26 28.52 14.22
CA ARG A 244 10.74 27.25 14.79
C ARG A 244 9.77 26.67 15.83
N LEU A 245 9.90 25.38 16.10
CA LEU A 245 9.17 24.71 17.19
C LEU A 245 9.88 24.98 18.53
N LEU A 246 10.82 24.13 18.96
CA LEU A 246 11.54 24.30 20.23
C LEU A 246 13.00 24.69 20.06
N PHE A 247 13.68 24.13 19.07
CA PHE A 247 15.11 24.23 18.92
C PHE A 247 15.54 25.31 17.93
N SER A 248 16.72 25.89 18.19
CA SER A 248 17.45 26.75 17.26
C SER A 248 18.79 26.12 16.90
N GLU A 249 19.44 26.57 15.82
CA GLU A 249 20.80 26.15 15.44
C GLU A 249 21.79 26.21 16.60
N LYS A 250 21.63 27.20 17.48
CA LYS A 250 22.50 27.39 18.66
C LYS A 250 22.41 26.23 19.64
N ASP A 251 21.20 25.66 19.83
CA ASP A 251 20.97 24.52 20.72
C ASP A 251 21.69 23.27 20.24
N TYR A 252 21.78 23.10 18.91
CA TYR A 252 22.46 21.98 18.28
C TYR A 252 24.00 22.11 18.32
N ARG A 253 24.50 23.34 18.18
CA ARG A 253 25.95 23.61 18.22
C ARG A 253 26.55 23.48 19.61
N THR A 254 25.78 23.77 20.66
CA THR A 254 26.22 23.71 22.04
C THR A 254 25.19 23.02 22.95
N PRO A 255 24.95 21.69 22.76
CA PRO A 255 23.89 20.95 23.46
C PRO A 255 24.01 21.01 24.98
N SER A 256 25.25 21.00 25.50
CA SER A 256 25.54 21.09 26.95
C SER A 256 25.08 22.40 27.59
N ASN A 257 24.95 23.46 26.81
CA ASN A 257 24.55 24.80 27.28
C ASN A 257 23.12 25.16 26.88
N SER A 258 22.40 24.25 26.20
CA SER A 258 21.04 24.48 25.75
C SER A 258 20.06 24.42 26.91
N LYS A 259 19.30 25.49 27.10
CA LYS A 259 18.22 25.56 28.09
C LYS A 259 17.05 24.67 27.70
N VAL A 260 16.79 24.53 26.38
CA VAL A 260 15.74 23.63 25.84
C VAL A 260 16.09 22.20 26.22
N ILE A 261 17.28 21.72 25.86
CA ILE A 261 17.72 20.34 26.14
C ILE A 261 17.68 20.05 27.64
N SER A 262 18.09 21.02 28.47
CA SER A 262 18.03 20.89 29.94
C SER A 262 16.58 20.78 30.44
N ALA A 263 15.66 21.57 29.89
CA ALA A 263 14.23 21.51 30.25
C ALA A 263 13.57 20.16 29.87
N LEU A 264 13.98 19.59 28.74
CA LEU A 264 13.48 18.32 28.27
C LEU A 264 13.84 17.12 29.16
N GLN A 265 14.90 17.21 29.97
CA GLN A 265 15.27 16.16 30.92
C GLN A 265 14.18 15.87 31.95
N GLY A 266 13.33 16.86 32.26
CA GLY A 266 12.16 16.66 33.15
C GLY A 266 11.09 15.74 32.58
N LEU A 267 11.11 15.43 31.28
CA LEU A 267 10.12 14.60 30.60
C LEU A 267 10.57 13.13 30.41
N MET A 268 11.77 12.78 30.85
CA MET A 268 12.39 11.46 30.66
C MET A 268 11.65 10.30 31.36
N GLY A 269 10.59 10.54 32.10
CA GLY A 269 9.73 9.51 32.68
C GLY A 269 8.80 8.82 31.66
N ASP A 270 8.55 9.43 30.50
CA ASP A 270 7.73 8.85 29.43
C ASP A 270 8.60 8.01 28.48
N LYS A 271 8.17 6.78 28.19
CA LYS A 271 8.94 5.83 27.37
C LYS A 271 9.13 6.31 25.91
N ASP A 272 8.05 6.80 25.30
CA ASP A 272 8.09 7.27 23.92
C ASP A 272 8.95 8.52 23.81
N PHE A 273 8.83 9.42 24.79
CA PHE A 273 9.68 10.60 24.87
C PHE A 273 11.17 10.23 24.98
N CYS A 274 11.52 9.29 25.87
CA CYS A 274 12.90 8.78 26.00
C CYS A 274 13.44 8.23 24.69
N THR A 275 12.59 7.50 23.96
CA THR A 275 12.95 6.94 22.66
C THR A 275 13.26 8.03 21.65
N LEU A 276 12.35 9.00 21.47
CA LEU A 276 12.55 10.13 20.55
C LEU A 276 13.73 11.01 20.96
N TYR A 277 13.94 11.23 22.25
CA TYR A 277 15.12 11.96 22.75
C TYR A 277 16.43 11.24 22.39
N SER A 278 16.45 9.91 22.52
CA SER A 278 17.61 9.10 22.18
C SER A 278 17.89 9.13 20.67
N LEU A 279 16.85 9.06 19.83
CA LEU A 279 16.97 9.21 18.38
C LEU A 279 17.51 10.58 17.99
N PHE A 280 16.98 11.65 18.59
CA PHE A 280 17.46 13.00 18.36
C PHE A 280 18.95 13.15 18.75
N MET A 281 19.36 12.68 19.92
CA MET A 281 20.75 12.73 20.36
C MET A 281 21.68 11.91 19.45
N LEU A 282 21.20 10.77 18.95
CA LEU A 282 21.94 9.93 17.99
C LEU A 282 22.10 10.65 16.64
N ALA A 283 21.02 11.23 16.10
CA ALA A 283 21.05 11.99 14.86
C ALA A 283 21.96 13.22 14.97
N LEU A 284 21.93 13.91 16.12
CA LEU A 284 22.81 15.04 16.41
C LEU A 284 24.29 14.63 16.48
N ALA A 285 24.59 13.42 16.98
CA ALA A 285 25.96 12.93 17.10
C ALA A 285 26.52 12.35 15.79
N ARG A 286 25.69 11.75 14.95
CA ARG A 286 26.11 10.95 13.78
C ARG A 286 25.67 11.48 12.42
N LYS A 287 24.79 12.50 12.37
CA LYS A 287 24.05 13.02 11.19
C LYS A 287 22.98 12.06 10.63
N GLU A 288 23.16 10.77 10.77
CA GLU A 288 22.30 9.72 10.20
C GLU A 288 21.78 8.76 11.27
N LEU A 289 20.67 8.10 10.99
CA LEU A 289 20.09 7.04 11.79
C LEU A 289 20.12 5.72 11.01
N SER A 290 20.21 4.58 11.70
CA SER A 290 20.10 3.28 11.06
C SER A 290 18.66 3.02 10.60
N THR A 291 18.49 2.24 9.53
CA THR A 291 17.15 1.91 8.96
C THR A 291 16.20 1.26 9.97
N CYS A 292 16.70 0.49 10.95
CA CYS A 292 15.85 -0.09 12.00
C CYS A 292 15.38 0.94 13.05
N SER A 293 15.94 2.15 13.08
CA SER A 293 15.54 3.18 14.05
C SER A 293 14.21 3.87 13.71
N PHE A 294 13.71 3.76 12.47
CA PHE A 294 12.56 4.56 12.03
C PHE A 294 11.23 4.11 12.64
N ARG A 295 11.08 2.84 12.98
CA ARG A 295 9.92 2.36 13.76
C ARG A 295 9.79 3.03 15.11
N LEU A 296 10.89 3.49 15.66
CA LEU A 296 10.94 4.16 16.96
C LEU A 296 10.37 5.59 16.91
N PHE A 297 10.12 6.14 15.72
CA PHE A 297 9.36 7.38 15.57
C PHE A 297 7.87 7.22 15.84
N VAL A 298 7.34 6.00 15.65
CA VAL A 298 5.92 5.72 15.84
C VAL A 298 5.69 5.37 17.30
N GLY A 299 5.17 6.31 18.07
CA GLY A 299 4.71 6.12 19.44
C GLY A 299 3.38 5.39 19.51
N GLU A 300 2.84 5.22 20.73
CA GLU A 300 1.50 4.65 20.92
C GLU A 300 0.45 5.53 20.23
N ASN A 301 -0.51 4.88 19.52
CA ASN A 301 -1.65 5.59 18.93
C ASN A 301 -2.57 6.08 20.06
N PRO A 302 -2.80 7.40 20.20
CA PRO A 302 -3.62 7.95 21.29
C PRO A 302 -5.06 7.41 21.31
N ASN A 303 -5.60 7.00 20.17
CA ASN A 303 -6.94 6.41 20.07
C ASN A 303 -6.99 4.97 20.59
N LEU A 304 -5.84 4.28 20.74
CA LEU A 304 -5.74 2.91 21.25
C LEU A 304 -5.49 2.82 22.76
N SER A 305 -5.25 3.94 23.43
CA SER A 305 -4.98 3.98 24.89
C SER A 305 -6.19 3.64 25.77
N GLN A 306 -7.38 3.45 25.21
CA GLN A 306 -8.51 2.82 25.89
C GLN A 306 -8.44 1.30 25.73
N PRO A 307 -8.76 0.49 26.77
CA PRO A 307 -8.84 -0.96 26.62
C PRO A 307 -9.74 -1.28 25.42
N ILE A 308 -9.20 -1.96 24.41
CA ILE A 308 -10.00 -2.46 23.30
C ILE A 308 -10.91 -3.53 23.92
N GLU A 309 -12.17 -3.19 24.17
CA GLU A 309 -13.15 -4.21 24.51
C GLU A 309 -13.16 -5.24 23.38
N ASP A 310 -13.03 -6.51 23.74
CA ASP A 310 -12.98 -7.61 22.77
C ASP A 310 -14.38 -7.90 22.23
N LEU A 311 -14.95 -6.94 21.48
CA LEU A 311 -16.22 -7.10 20.80
C LEU A 311 -16.01 -7.96 19.55
N SER A 312 -16.72 -9.08 19.48
CA SER A 312 -16.75 -9.95 18.30
C SER A 312 -17.32 -9.20 17.08
N THR A 313 -16.72 -9.40 15.90
CA THR A 313 -17.27 -8.93 14.61
C THR A 313 -18.44 -9.77 14.12
N LYS A 314 -18.70 -10.94 14.73
CA LYS A 314 -19.82 -11.82 14.39
C LYS A 314 -21.13 -11.22 14.88
N VAL A 315 -22.15 -11.33 14.04
CA VAL A 315 -23.53 -10.98 14.37
C VAL A 315 -24.18 -12.19 15.02
N THR A 316 -24.76 -12.00 16.21
CA THR A 316 -25.50 -13.06 16.93
C THR A 316 -27.00 -12.95 16.66
N GLU A 317 -27.76 -14.02 16.94
CA GLU A 317 -29.24 -13.98 16.87
C GLU A 317 -29.81 -12.93 17.84
N GLU A 318 -29.20 -12.75 19.01
CA GLU A 318 -29.56 -11.73 19.98
C GLU A 318 -29.36 -10.32 19.46
N ASP A 319 -28.20 -10.05 18.79
CA ASP A 319 -27.93 -8.79 18.12
C ASP A 319 -29.04 -8.46 17.10
N LEU A 320 -29.50 -9.44 16.30
CA LEU A 320 -30.54 -9.25 15.29
C LEU A 320 -31.94 -9.04 15.87
N ASN A 321 -32.28 -9.76 16.95
CA ASN A 321 -33.58 -9.67 17.60
C ASN A 321 -33.79 -8.34 18.33
N GLU A 322 -32.72 -7.76 18.86
CA GLU A 322 -32.72 -6.47 19.55
C GLU A 322 -32.25 -5.29 18.70
N ALA A 323 -32.02 -5.51 17.41
CA ALA A 323 -31.45 -4.52 16.48
C ALA A 323 -32.31 -3.24 16.40
N ILE A 324 -31.63 -2.10 16.40
CA ILE A 324 -32.24 -0.79 16.12
C ILE A 324 -31.96 -0.46 14.66
N THR A 325 -33.02 -0.22 13.90
CA THR A 325 -32.93 0.14 12.49
C THR A 325 -33.06 1.66 12.34
N ASP A 326 -32.20 2.26 11.53
CA ASP A 326 -32.30 3.69 11.21
C ASP A 326 -33.21 3.96 10.00
N GLU A 327 -33.32 5.23 9.61
CA GLU A 327 -34.16 5.71 8.50
C GLU A 327 -33.74 5.19 7.11
N PHE A 328 -32.48 4.70 6.98
CA PHE A 328 -31.93 4.11 5.77
C PHE A 328 -32.02 2.59 5.76
N GLY A 329 -32.59 1.99 6.81
CA GLY A 329 -32.68 0.55 6.94
C GLY A 329 -31.44 -0.14 7.51
N VAL A 330 -30.41 0.63 7.91
CA VAL A 330 -29.17 0.09 8.51
C VAL A 330 -29.43 -0.33 9.96
N LYS A 331 -29.01 -1.54 10.30
CA LYS A 331 -29.23 -2.16 11.61
C LYS A 331 -28.00 -2.02 12.49
N TYR A 332 -28.25 -1.61 13.74
CA TYR A 332 -27.25 -1.47 14.78
C TYR A 332 -27.62 -2.35 15.99
N SER A 333 -26.61 -2.74 16.77
CA SER A 333 -26.88 -3.35 18.08
C SER A 333 -27.66 -2.41 18.99
N LYS A 334 -28.36 -2.94 19.98
CA LYS A 334 -29.17 -2.17 20.93
C LYS A 334 -28.39 -1.07 21.64
N ASP A 335 -27.13 -1.32 21.96
CA ASP A 335 -26.22 -0.35 22.59
C ASP A 335 -25.57 0.63 21.60
N GLY A 336 -25.84 0.48 20.29
CA GLY A 336 -25.32 1.31 19.21
C GLY A 336 -23.82 1.12 18.89
N ARG A 337 -23.15 0.13 19.50
CA ARG A 337 -21.69 -0.05 19.36
C ARG A 337 -21.29 -0.92 18.17
N LYS A 338 -22.22 -1.71 17.64
CA LYS A 338 -22.00 -2.54 16.44
C LYS A 338 -22.91 -2.06 15.31
N LEU A 339 -22.37 -1.96 14.10
CA LEU A 339 -23.16 -1.90 12.88
C LEU A 339 -23.30 -3.34 12.36
N LEU A 340 -24.52 -3.86 12.36
CA LEU A 340 -24.82 -5.26 12.11
C LEU A 340 -25.00 -5.57 10.62
N ASN A 341 -25.83 -4.76 9.93
CA ASN A 341 -26.18 -5.00 8.55
C ASN A 341 -26.79 -3.76 7.90
N ALA A 342 -26.47 -3.51 6.64
CA ALA A 342 -27.09 -2.52 5.76
C ALA A 342 -27.90 -3.20 4.67
N PRO A 343 -29.02 -2.60 4.19
CA PRO A 343 -29.75 -3.14 3.04
C PRO A 343 -28.92 -3.04 1.78
N GLN A 344 -29.03 -4.03 0.88
CA GLN A 344 -28.28 -4.06 -0.39
C GLN A 344 -28.65 -2.90 -1.33
N GLU A 345 -29.86 -2.36 -1.17
CA GLU A 345 -30.38 -1.23 -1.93
C GLU A 345 -29.87 0.13 -1.42
N LEU A 346 -29.03 0.15 -0.35
CA LEU A 346 -28.43 1.37 0.17
C LEU A 346 -27.61 2.06 -0.93
N ASP A 347 -27.99 3.30 -1.27
CA ASP A 347 -27.38 4.04 -2.37
C ASP A 347 -26.75 5.38 -1.92
N GLY A 348 -25.98 5.98 -2.82
CA GLY A 348 -25.39 7.31 -2.62
C GLY A 348 -24.36 7.35 -1.49
N THR A 349 -24.51 8.34 -0.60
CA THR A 349 -23.59 8.57 0.54
C THR A 349 -24.27 8.21 1.85
N TYR A 350 -23.59 7.41 2.67
CA TYR A 350 -24.05 7.06 4.01
C TYR A 350 -23.01 7.44 5.07
N SER A 351 -23.47 7.92 6.23
CA SER A 351 -22.61 8.21 7.38
C SER A 351 -22.96 7.28 8.55
N ILE A 352 -21.99 6.47 8.96
CA ILE A 352 -22.15 5.60 10.12
C ILE A 352 -22.30 6.45 11.39
N LYS A 353 -23.19 6.04 12.29
CA LYS A 353 -23.45 6.76 13.56
C LYS A 353 -22.22 6.83 14.44
N GLU A 354 -22.04 7.98 15.07
CA GLU A 354 -21.00 8.15 16.11
C GLU A 354 -21.17 7.15 17.25
N GLY A 355 -20.06 6.67 17.82
CA GLY A 355 -20.04 5.68 18.90
C GLY A 355 -19.98 4.23 18.43
N VAL A 356 -20.18 3.94 17.15
CA VAL A 356 -19.96 2.59 16.59
C VAL A 356 -18.48 2.22 16.75
N LYS A 357 -18.23 1.04 17.34
CA LYS A 357 -16.89 0.48 17.56
C LYS A 357 -16.52 -0.58 16.53
N ILE A 358 -17.52 -1.27 15.99
CA ILE A 358 -17.34 -2.42 15.10
C ILE A 358 -18.30 -2.33 13.92
N ILE A 359 -17.73 -2.49 12.71
CA ILE A 359 -18.48 -2.84 11.51
C ILE A 359 -18.42 -4.37 11.42
N CYS A 360 -19.57 -5.04 11.56
CA CYS A 360 -19.66 -6.50 11.64
C CYS A 360 -19.34 -7.19 10.30
N GLU A 361 -19.18 -8.52 10.36
CA GLU A 361 -18.98 -9.36 9.18
C GLU A 361 -20.13 -9.16 8.19
N ARG A 362 -19.78 -8.94 6.90
CA ARG A 362 -20.72 -8.72 5.80
C ARG A 362 -21.73 -7.59 6.01
N ALA A 363 -21.41 -6.60 6.85
CA ALA A 363 -22.35 -5.53 7.23
C ALA A 363 -22.85 -4.72 6.03
N PHE A 364 -22.04 -4.48 5.01
CA PHE A 364 -22.39 -3.85 3.72
C PHE A 364 -22.24 -4.80 2.53
N PHE A 365 -22.38 -6.12 2.76
CA PHE A 365 -22.21 -7.11 1.71
C PHE A 365 -23.13 -6.86 0.53
N CYS A 366 -22.55 -6.72 -0.69
CA CYS A 366 -23.26 -6.43 -1.94
C CYS A 366 -24.08 -5.13 -1.92
N CYS A 367 -23.74 -4.12 -1.11
CA CYS A 367 -24.31 -2.77 -1.23
C CYS A 367 -23.73 -2.08 -2.48
N GLY A 368 -24.09 -2.62 -3.64
CA GLY A 368 -23.48 -2.28 -4.93
C GLY A 368 -23.72 -0.84 -5.38
N SER A 369 -24.73 -0.15 -4.88
CA SER A 369 -25.07 1.25 -5.23
C SER A 369 -24.48 2.28 -4.27
N LEU A 370 -23.83 1.88 -3.17
CA LEU A 370 -23.19 2.76 -2.21
C LEU A 370 -21.95 3.41 -2.84
N SER A 371 -21.95 4.74 -3.00
CA SER A 371 -20.86 5.46 -3.68
C SER A 371 -19.84 6.08 -2.72
N SER A 372 -20.25 6.42 -1.49
CA SER A 372 -19.38 7.01 -0.46
C SER A 372 -19.85 6.62 0.93
N LEU A 373 -18.89 6.41 1.83
CA LEU A 373 -19.15 6.05 3.21
C LEU A 373 -18.27 6.87 4.16
N VAL A 374 -18.88 7.42 5.21
CA VAL A 374 -18.15 8.07 6.30
C VAL A 374 -18.10 7.11 7.49
N ILE A 375 -16.89 6.72 7.90
CA ILE A 375 -16.64 5.88 9.07
C ILE A 375 -16.18 6.79 10.22
N PRO A 376 -16.85 6.79 11.39
CA PRO A 376 -16.45 7.63 12.50
C PRO A 376 -15.15 7.14 13.17
N ASP A 377 -14.40 8.04 13.81
CA ASP A 377 -13.13 7.75 14.50
C ASP A 377 -13.29 6.74 15.66
N SER A 378 -14.51 6.50 16.09
CA SER A 378 -14.82 5.52 17.14
C SER A 378 -14.66 4.06 16.70
N VAL A 379 -14.61 3.78 15.37
CA VAL A 379 -14.49 2.41 14.82
C VAL A 379 -13.07 1.88 15.01
N SER A 380 -12.97 0.69 15.58
CA SER A 380 -11.69 0.00 15.85
C SER A 380 -11.50 -1.30 15.06
N ARG A 381 -12.57 -1.88 14.52
CA ARG A 381 -12.52 -3.14 13.76
C ARG A 381 -13.49 -3.14 12.59
N ILE A 382 -13.05 -3.72 11.48
CA ILE A 382 -13.86 -4.01 10.29
C ILE A 382 -13.86 -5.53 10.10
N GLY A 383 -15.06 -6.13 10.05
CA GLY A 383 -15.27 -7.57 9.99
C GLY A 383 -15.00 -8.18 8.60
N ASN A 384 -15.00 -9.52 8.54
CA ASN A 384 -14.77 -10.26 7.31
C ASN A 384 -15.85 -9.92 6.27
N GLY A 385 -15.42 -9.62 5.03
CA GLY A 385 -16.33 -9.29 3.92
C GLY A 385 -17.22 -8.08 4.18
N ALA A 386 -16.85 -7.17 5.10
CA ALA A 386 -17.71 -6.08 5.54
C ALA A 386 -18.21 -5.22 4.38
N PHE A 387 -17.38 -4.99 3.35
CA PHE A 387 -17.70 -4.23 2.14
C PHE A 387 -17.58 -5.07 0.87
N ASN A 388 -17.54 -6.41 0.98
CA ASN A 388 -17.42 -7.30 -0.18
C ASN A 388 -18.56 -7.03 -1.18
N GLY A 389 -18.19 -6.76 -2.44
CA GLY A 389 -19.14 -6.48 -3.52
C GLY A 389 -19.74 -5.06 -3.52
N CYS A 390 -19.15 -4.10 -2.81
CA CYS A 390 -19.54 -2.68 -2.90
C CYS A 390 -18.96 -2.06 -4.17
N HIS A 391 -19.50 -2.45 -5.34
CA HIS A 391 -18.91 -2.16 -6.65
C HIS A 391 -18.79 -0.67 -6.99
N TYR A 392 -19.68 0.21 -6.50
CA TYR A 392 -19.68 1.64 -6.77
C TYR A 392 -18.99 2.50 -5.69
N LEU A 393 -18.44 1.89 -4.64
CA LEU A 393 -17.73 2.61 -3.59
C LEU A 393 -16.42 3.20 -4.16
N GLN A 394 -16.36 4.52 -4.30
CA GLN A 394 -15.23 5.23 -4.94
C GLN A 394 -14.20 5.73 -3.94
N LYS A 395 -14.66 6.24 -2.80
CA LYS A 395 -13.81 6.83 -1.75
C LYS A 395 -14.22 6.31 -0.39
N LEU A 396 -13.22 5.92 0.37
CA LEU A 396 -13.38 5.50 1.76
C LEU A 396 -12.15 5.95 2.55
N GLU A 397 -12.39 6.57 3.70
CA GLU A 397 -11.34 6.87 4.67
C GLU A 397 -11.51 5.91 5.85
N ILE A 398 -10.47 5.14 6.15
CA ILE A 398 -10.44 4.25 7.32
C ILE A 398 -9.84 5.03 8.49
N PRO A 399 -10.56 5.17 9.63
CA PRO A 399 -10.04 5.90 10.79
C PRO A 399 -8.76 5.28 11.36
N ASP A 400 -7.87 6.13 11.91
CA ASP A 400 -6.60 5.70 12.52
C ASP A 400 -6.78 4.74 13.72
N GLY A 401 -7.98 4.68 14.30
CA GLY A 401 -8.33 3.74 15.37
C GLY A 401 -8.55 2.30 14.91
N VAL A 402 -8.67 2.05 13.60
CA VAL A 402 -8.91 0.69 13.08
C VAL A 402 -7.63 -0.13 13.15
N THR A 403 -7.67 -1.24 13.89
CA THR A 403 -6.54 -2.14 14.13
C THR A 403 -6.60 -3.42 13.29
N ARG A 404 -7.78 -3.75 12.76
CA ARG A 404 -8.00 -4.97 11.97
C ARG A 404 -8.94 -4.72 10.81
N LEU A 405 -8.50 -5.19 9.64
CA LEU A 405 -9.31 -5.39 8.44
C LEU A 405 -9.54 -6.89 8.29
N GLY A 406 -10.79 -7.32 8.27
CA GLY A 406 -11.14 -8.75 8.16
C GLY A 406 -10.86 -9.30 6.76
N GLU A 407 -10.83 -10.64 6.65
CA GLU A 407 -10.67 -11.36 5.39
C GLU A 407 -11.70 -10.86 4.35
N GLY A 408 -11.25 -10.55 3.13
CA GLY A 408 -12.10 -10.07 2.03
C GLY A 408 -12.86 -8.78 2.34
N ALA A 409 -12.40 -7.95 3.31
CA ALA A 409 -13.16 -6.79 3.78
C ALA A 409 -13.57 -5.83 2.66
N PHE A 410 -12.74 -5.66 1.62
CA PHE A 410 -12.99 -4.82 0.45
C PHE A 410 -12.98 -5.61 -0.87
N GLU A 411 -13.12 -6.94 -0.81
CA GLU A 411 -13.15 -7.79 -2.00
C GLU A 411 -14.25 -7.34 -2.96
N GLY A 412 -13.90 -7.13 -4.23
CA GLY A 412 -14.86 -6.70 -5.27
C GLY A 412 -15.29 -5.23 -5.17
N CYS A 413 -14.61 -4.38 -4.40
CA CYS A 413 -14.83 -2.93 -4.43
C CYS A 413 -14.23 -2.33 -5.71
N SER A 414 -14.80 -2.68 -6.87
CA SER A 414 -14.19 -2.47 -8.18
C SER A 414 -14.02 -1.01 -8.60
N SER A 415 -14.78 -0.08 -8.01
CA SER A 415 -14.66 1.36 -8.27
C SER A 415 -13.80 2.12 -7.25
N LEU A 416 -13.24 1.44 -6.22
CA LEU A 416 -12.43 2.07 -5.19
C LEU A 416 -11.10 2.55 -5.79
N GLU A 417 -10.92 3.88 -5.88
CA GLU A 417 -9.75 4.46 -6.55
C GLU A 417 -8.53 4.60 -5.63
N SER A 418 -8.77 4.88 -4.36
CA SER A 418 -7.70 5.05 -3.37
C SER A 418 -8.18 4.68 -1.97
N LEU A 419 -7.31 4.07 -1.19
CA LEU A 419 -7.54 3.74 0.21
C LEU A 419 -6.25 3.94 1.00
N VAL A 420 -6.38 4.50 2.20
CA VAL A 420 -5.27 4.59 3.15
C VAL A 420 -5.48 3.53 4.23
N ILE A 421 -4.50 2.62 4.36
CA ILE A 421 -4.48 1.65 5.46
C ILE A 421 -3.90 2.35 6.68
N PRO A 422 -4.61 2.42 7.82
CA PRO A 422 -4.08 3.02 9.03
C PRO A 422 -2.82 2.31 9.53
N ALA A 423 -1.88 3.06 10.12
CA ALA A 423 -0.65 2.50 10.67
C ALA A 423 -0.89 1.57 11.89
N SER A 424 -2.07 1.61 12.47
CA SER A 424 -2.55 0.70 13.52
C SER A 424 -2.84 -0.72 13.02
N VAL A 425 -3.00 -0.92 11.70
CA VAL A 425 -3.23 -2.24 11.10
C VAL A 425 -1.92 -3.03 11.07
N THR A 426 -1.93 -4.21 11.67
CA THR A 426 -0.74 -5.07 11.81
C THR A 426 -0.73 -6.28 10.89
N SER A 427 -1.85 -6.58 10.24
CA SER A 427 -1.97 -7.65 9.23
C SER A 427 -2.89 -7.24 8.09
N ILE A 428 -2.53 -7.65 6.87
CA ILE A 428 -3.41 -7.68 5.71
C ILE A 428 -3.87 -9.14 5.61
N GLU A 429 -5.15 -9.37 5.87
CA GLU A 429 -5.74 -10.72 5.85
C GLU A 429 -5.93 -11.22 4.40
N ASP A 430 -6.36 -12.49 4.25
CA ASP A 430 -6.62 -13.08 2.93
C ASP A 430 -7.67 -12.25 2.16
N ARG A 431 -7.45 -12.01 0.87
CA ARG A 431 -8.40 -11.38 -0.07
C ARG A 431 -8.89 -9.97 0.28
N VAL A 432 -8.21 -9.24 1.17
CA VAL A 432 -8.71 -7.92 1.66
C VAL A 432 -9.02 -6.96 0.52
N PHE A 433 -8.17 -6.88 -0.51
CA PHE A 433 -8.34 -5.98 -1.67
C PHE A 433 -8.52 -6.75 -3.00
N LYS A 434 -8.90 -8.04 -2.93
CA LYS A 434 -9.12 -8.84 -4.13
C LYS A 434 -10.16 -8.17 -5.04
N ASP A 435 -9.87 -8.11 -6.36
CA ASP A 435 -10.74 -7.53 -7.40
C ASP A 435 -11.10 -6.05 -7.18
N CYS A 436 -10.21 -5.28 -6.53
CA CYS A 436 -10.29 -3.82 -6.48
C CYS A 436 -9.68 -3.23 -7.76
N HIS A 437 -10.35 -3.42 -8.91
CA HIS A 437 -9.80 -3.11 -10.24
C HIS A 437 -9.40 -1.66 -10.45
N SER A 438 -10.09 -0.69 -9.82
CA SER A 438 -9.81 0.75 -9.97
C SER A 438 -8.81 1.29 -8.96
N LEU A 439 -8.32 0.47 -8.02
CA LEU A 439 -7.41 0.91 -6.97
C LEU A 439 -6.05 1.28 -7.59
N LYS A 440 -5.73 2.57 -7.58
CA LYS A 440 -4.52 3.12 -8.21
C LYS A 440 -3.34 3.14 -7.23
N ASN A 441 -3.66 3.44 -5.96
CA ASN A 441 -2.68 3.75 -4.92
C ASN A 441 -3.00 3.01 -3.63
N LEU A 442 -2.03 2.28 -3.11
CA LEU A 442 -2.13 1.63 -1.81
C LEU A 442 -0.74 1.59 -1.17
N VAL A 443 -0.66 2.04 0.07
CA VAL A 443 0.56 1.93 0.88
C VAL A 443 0.33 0.90 1.97
N ILE A 444 1.19 -0.11 2.04
CA ILE A 444 1.22 -1.07 3.15
C ILE A 444 2.00 -0.41 4.30
N PRO A 445 1.38 -0.15 5.47
CA PRO A 445 2.07 0.49 6.58
C PRO A 445 3.24 -0.33 7.12
N ASP A 446 4.26 0.36 7.64
CA ASP A 446 5.44 -0.26 8.28
C ASP A 446 5.12 -1.08 9.55
N GLY A 447 3.88 -0.99 10.07
CA GLY A 447 3.38 -1.83 11.16
C GLY A 447 2.91 -3.22 10.74
N VAL A 448 2.67 -3.43 9.44
CA VAL A 448 2.15 -4.70 8.91
C VAL A 448 3.23 -5.79 8.99
N THR A 449 2.90 -6.90 9.63
CA THR A 449 3.80 -8.04 9.84
C THR A 449 3.46 -9.24 8.97
N SER A 450 2.23 -9.30 8.44
CA SER A 450 1.77 -10.41 7.59
C SER A 450 0.88 -9.93 6.44
N ILE A 451 1.00 -10.62 5.30
CA ILE A 451 0.19 -10.43 4.11
C ILE A 451 -0.44 -11.78 3.75
N GLY A 452 -1.76 -11.78 3.59
CA GLY A 452 -2.55 -12.97 3.28
C GLY A 452 -2.58 -13.32 1.79
N GLU A 453 -3.12 -14.51 1.50
CA GLU A 453 -3.33 -15.03 0.16
C GLU A 453 -4.31 -14.14 -0.63
N ASP A 454 -4.04 -13.94 -1.92
CA ASP A 454 -4.89 -13.14 -2.82
C ASP A 454 -5.13 -11.70 -2.34
N ALA A 455 -4.37 -11.18 -1.38
CA ALA A 455 -4.64 -9.90 -0.75
C ALA A 455 -4.76 -8.73 -1.74
N PHE A 456 -4.04 -8.79 -2.86
CA PHE A 456 -4.04 -7.79 -3.94
C PHE A 456 -4.37 -8.39 -5.31
N ALA A 457 -4.95 -9.60 -5.32
CA ALA A 457 -5.33 -10.28 -6.55
C ALA A 457 -6.30 -9.43 -7.37
N GLY A 458 -6.10 -9.34 -8.69
CA GLY A 458 -6.99 -8.59 -9.58
C GLY A 458 -6.96 -7.06 -9.41
N CYS A 459 -6.02 -6.47 -8.67
CA CYS A 459 -5.87 -5.01 -8.56
C CYS A 459 -5.22 -4.42 -9.82
N GLU A 460 -5.90 -4.44 -10.95
CA GLU A 460 -5.34 -4.14 -12.29
C GLU A 460 -4.78 -2.72 -12.43
N SER A 461 -5.39 -1.72 -11.75
CA SER A 461 -4.97 -0.32 -11.82
C SER A 461 -3.83 0.01 -10.86
N LEU A 462 -3.48 -0.88 -9.93
CA LEU A 462 -2.43 -0.66 -8.93
C LEU A 462 -1.05 -0.83 -9.57
N LYS A 463 -0.35 0.29 -9.79
CA LYS A 463 0.89 0.32 -10.57
C LYS A 463 2.09 -0.22 -9.83
N SER A 464 2.11 -0.07 -8.51
CA SER A 464 3.24 -0.50 -7.67
C SER A 464 2.82 -0.83 -6.25
N LEU A 465 3.58 -1.73 -5.61
CA LEU A 465 3.48 -2.04 -4.18
C LEU A 465 4.88 -2.19 -3.59
N VAL A 466 4.99 -1.81 -2.32
CA VAL A 466 6.20 -2.03 -1.53
C VAL A 466 5.84 -2.98 -0.38
N ILE A 467 6.56 -4.11 -0.29
CA ILE A 467 6.52 -4.97 0.91
C ILE A 467 7.43 -4.31 1.95
N PRO A 468 6.90 -3.76 3.05
CA PRO A 468 7.71 -3.05 4.03
C PRO A 468 8.62 -4.00 4.82
N ALA A 469 9.65 -3.42 5.43
CA ALA A 469 10.64 -4.17 6.23
C ALA A 469 10.02 -4.93 7.44
N SER A 470 8.80 -4.55 7.84
CA SER A 470 8.05 -5.17 8.94
C SER A 470 7.47 -6.53 8.61
N VAL A 471 7.20 -6.82 7.34
CA VAL A 471 6.54 -8.06 6.93
C VAL A 471 7.50 -9.24 7.16
N VAL A 472 7.06 -10.17 8.00
CA VAL A 472 7.81 -11.39 8.35
C VAL A 472 7.12 -12.64 7.84
N ASN A 473 5.86 -12.53 7.40
CA ASN A 473 5.07 -13.65 6.91
C ASN A 473 4.25 -13.25 5.67
N ILE A 474 4.28 -14.09 4.64
CA ILE A 474 3.41 -13.99 3.45
C ILE A 474 2.78 -15.37 3.28
N LYS A 475 1.45 -15.41 3.20
CA LYS A 475 0.68 -16.65 3.03
C LYS A 475 0.22 -16.74 1.58
N GLY A 476 0.46 -17.88 0.94
CA GLY A 476 0.11 -18.10 -0.47
C GLY A 476 0.70 -17.05 -1.41
N ASP A 477 0.11 -16.87 -2.59
CA ASP A 477 0.44 -15.77 -3.50
C ASP A 477 -0.54 -14.59 -3.29
N PRO A 478 -0.09 -13.45 -2.72
CA PRO A 478 -0.97 -12.30 -2.53
C PRO A 478 -1.23 -11.51 -3.82
N PHE A 479 -0.56 -11.82 -4.94
CA PHE A 479 -0.48 -10.98 -6.13
C PHE A 479 -1.11 -11.60 -7.40
N TYR A 480 -1.91 -12.63 -7.27
CA TYR A 480 -2.56 -13.29 -8.40
C TYR A 480 -3.19 -12.28 -9.38
N CYS A 481 -2.88 -12.38 -10.68
CA CYS A 481 -3.34 -11.45 -11.72
C CYS A 481 -2.97 -9.97 -11.53
N TRP A 482 -2.11 -9.61 -10.56
CA TRP A 482 -1.59 -8.25 -10.45
C TRP A 482 -0.25 -8.11 -11.19
N THR A 483 -0.13 -7.11 -12.08
CA THR A 483 1.03 -6.92 -12.97
C THR A 483 1.88 -5.68 -12.64
N GLY A 484 1.57 -4.97 -11.54
CA GLY A 484 2.29 -3.78 -11.13
C GLY A 484 3.74 -4.07 -10.68
N LYS A 485 4.51 -3.02 -10.46
CA LYS A 485 5.89 -3.12 -9.97
C LYS A 485 5.92 -3.51 -8.49
N LEU A 486 6.64 -4.56 -8.14
CA LEU A 486 6.86 -4.95 -6.74
C LEU A 486 8.26 -4.52 -6.29
N ARG A 487 8.34 -3.97 -5.08
CA ARG A 487 9.58 -3.72 -4.35
C ARG A 487 9.51 -4.42 -3.00
N CYS A 488 10.54 -5.16 -2.64
CA CYS A 488 10.62 -5.82 -1.34
C CYS A 488 11.70 -5.16 -0.48
N LEU A 489 11.30 -4.63 0.69
CA LEU A 489 12.18 -4.07 1.71
C LEU A 489 12.34 -5.03 2.90
N SER A 490 11.52 -6.09 2.96
CA SER A 490 11.59 -7.06 4.04
C SER A 490 12.88 -7.87 3.96
N PRO A 491 13.60 -8.07 5.08
CA PRO A 491 14.79 -8.93 5.12
C PRO A 491 14.44 -10.42 5.13
N TYR A 492 13.17 -10.78 5.17
CA TYR A 492 12.67 -12.16 5.20
C TYR A 492 12.29 -12.70 3.82
N PHE A 493 12.35 -11.86 2.78
CA PHE A 493 11.98 -12.20 1.42
C PHE A 493 12.98 -11.61 0.44
N ILE A 494 13.15 -12.26 -0.70
CA ILE A 494 13.99 -11.82 -1.81
C ILE A 494 13.10 -11.69 -3.04
N TYR A 495 13.11 -10.52 -3.68
CA TYR A 495 12.46 -10.30 -4.95
C TYR A 495 13.50 -10.02 -6.03
N GLU A 496 13.64 -10.93 -6.97
CA GLU A 496 14.57 -10.83 -8.10
C GLU A 496 13.99 -11.52 -9.33
N ASP A 497 14.31 -11.03 -10.51
CA ASP A 497 13.89 -11.58 -11.81
C ASP A 497 12.37 -11.88 -11.87
N ASN A 498 11.55 -10.99 -11.29
CA ASN A 498 10.11 -11.13 -11.15
C ASN A 498 9.64 -12.35 -10.35
N VAL A 499 10.47 -12.86 -9.46
CA VAL A 499 10.10 -13.95 -8.54
C VAL A 499 10.29 -13.51 -7.10
N LEU A 500 9.26 -13.73 -6.28
CA LEU A 500 9.33 -13.54 -4.83
C LEU A 500 9.65 -14.87 -4.17
N PHE A 501 10.75 -14.91 -3.43
CA PHE A 501 11.22 -16.04 -2.66
C PHE A 501 11.18 -15.73 -1.15
N ASP A 502 11.23 -16.79 -0.35
CA ASP A 502 11.64 -16.67 1.05
C ASP A 502 13.13 -16.24 1.17
N ARG A 503 13.56 -15.93 2.39
CA ARG A 503 14.91 -15.40 2.67
C ARG A 503 16.04 -16.27 2.13
N ASP A 504 15.88 -17.59 2.18
CA ASP A 504 16.94 -18.54 1.85
C ASP A 504 16.82 -19.04 0.40
N LYS A 505 15.88 -18.50 -0.38
CA LYS A 505 15.51 -18.93 -1.73
C LYS A 505 15.16 -20.42 -1.79
N SER A 506 14.61 -20.93 -0.70
CA SER A 506 14.15 -22.32 -0.61
C SER A 506 12.70 -22.49 -1.04
N THR A 507 11.90 -21.42 -1.00
CA THR A 507 10.48 -21.43 -1.37
C THR A 507 10.17 -20.33 -2.38
N ILE A 508 9.53 -20.69 -3.51
CA ILE A 508 8.90 -19.72 -4.41
C ILE A 508 7.53 -19.36 -3.82
N ILE A 509 7.31 -18.06 -3.57
CA ILE A 509 6.04 -17.53 -3.05
C ILE A 509 5.16 -17.03 -4.20
N SER A 510 5.73 -16.30 -5.17
CA SER A 510 4.99 -15.74 -6.29
C SER A 510 5.90 -15.57 -7.51
N PHE A 511 5.49 -16.14 -8.64
CA PHE A 511 6.12 -15.94 -9.95
C PHE A 511 5.32 -14.88 -10.71
N ARG A 512 5.93 -13.72 -10.95
CA ARG A 512 5.21 -12.53 -11.44
C ARG A 512 5.41 -12.21 -12.91
N ASP A 513 6.23 -12.98 -13.64
CA ASP A 513 6.37 -12.82 -15.09
C ASP A 513 5.29 -13.64 -15.82
N ILE A 514 4.05 -13.14 -15.79
CA ILE A 514 2.90 -13.81 -16.44
C ILE A 514 3.04 -13.93 -17.97
N LYS A 515 4.01 -13.22 -18.59
CA LYS A 515 4.30 -13.28 -20.03
C LYS A 515 5.44 -14.26 -20.36
N ALA A 516 6.12 -14.78 -19.34
CA ALA A 516 7.17 -15.76 -19.55
C ALA A 516 6.61 -17.00 -20.25
N THR A 517 7.30 -17.45 -21.29
CA THR A 517 6.96 -18.69 -22.01
C THR A 517 7.71 -19.89 -21.49
N SER A 518 8.79 -19.67 -20.73
CA SER A 518 9.59 -20.70 -20.07
C SER A 518 10.25 -20.18 -18.81
N TYR A 519 10.42 -21.07 -17.82
CA TYR A 519 11.17 -20.78 -16.62
C TYR A 519 11.91 -22.02 -16.13
N THR A 520 13.08 -21.81 -15.53
CA THR A 520 13.83 -22.88 -14.84
C THR A 520 13.93 -22.51 -13.37
N ILE A 521 13.34 -23.32 -12.53
CA ILE A 521 13.39 -23.14 -11.07
C ILE A 521 14.82 -23.41 -10.59
N PRO A 522 15.42 -22.51 -9.77
CA PRO A 522 16.77 -22.71 -9.23
C PRO A 522 16.89 -23.96 -8.36
N ASP A 523 18.07 -24.61 -8.38
CA ASP A 523 18.35 -25.83 -7.58
C ASP A 523 18.29 -25.59 -6.06
N SER A 524 18.33 -24.35 -5.59
CA SER A 524 18.13 -24.01 -4.18
C SER A 524 16.69 -24.19 -3.69
N VAL A 525 15.72 -24.21 -4.61
CA VAL A 525 14.30 -24.30 -4.27
C VAL A 525 13.93 -25.71 -3.86
N THR A 526 13.31 -25.83 -2.70
CA THR A 526 12.82 -27.10 -2.14
C THR A 526 11.30 -27.14 -2.05
N SER A 527 10.63 -25.98 -2.16
CA SER A 527 9.17 -25.83 -2.08
C SER A 527 8.66 -24.85 -3.13
N ILE A 528 7.56 -25.20 -3.78
CA ILE A 528 6.74 -24.29 -4.59
C ILE A 528 5.52 -23.96 -3.74
N GLY A 529 5.31 -22.68 -3.43
CA GLY A 529 4.24 -22.22 -2.54
C GLY A 529 2.85 -22.36 -3.14
N GLU A 530 1.83 -22.15 -2.30
CA GLU A 530 0.42 -22.08 -2.69
C GLU A 530 0.22 -20.97 -3.72
N GLY A 531 -0.40 -21.27 -4.88
CA GLY A 531 -0.66 -20.33 -5.96
C GLY A 531 0.58 -19.78 -6.68
N ALA A 532 1.79 -20.25 -6.40
CA ALA A 532 3.04 -19.58 -6.79
C ALA A 532 3.19 -19.28 -8.30
N PHE A 533 2.58 -20.07 -9.19
CA PHE A 533 2.52 -19.87 -10.64
C PHE A 533 1.08 -19.72 -11.13
N GLN A 534 0.14 -19.43 -10.26
CA GLN A 534 -1.28 -19.32 -10.60
C GLN A 534 -1.49 -18.26 -11.71
N GLY A 535 -2.23 -18.61 -12.75
CA GLY A 535 -2.55 -17.70 -13.86
C GLY A 535 -1.40 -17.43 -14.83
N CYS A 536 -0.27 -18.14 -14.75
CA CYS A 536 0.83 -18.03 -15.72
C CYS A 536 0.44 -18.68 -17.06
N SER A 537 -0.60 -18.14 -17.71
CA SER A 537 -1.22 -18.73 -18.90
C SER A 537 -0.29 -18.86 -20.11
N SER A 538 0.76 -18.04 -20.19
CA SER A 538 1.76 -18.08 -21.28
C SER A 538 2.86 -19.13 -21.06
N LEU A 539 2.99 -19.69 -19.85
CA LEU A 539 4.11 -20.55 -19.46
C LEU A 539 3.96 -21.94 -20.12
N GLY A 540 4.67 -22.16 -21.22
CA GLY A 540 4.63 -23.39 -21.99
C GLY A 540 5.65 -24.47 -21.55
N SER A 541 6.72 -24.06 -20.87
CA SER A 541 7.79 -24.94 -20.40
C SER A 541 8.28 -24.53 -19.02
N LEU A 542 8.26 -25.47 -18.09
CA LEU A 542 8.78 -25.27 -16.73
C LEU A 542 9.72 -26.43 -16.37
N VAL A 543 10.92 -26.10 -15.91
CA VAL A 543 11.87 -27.10 -15.37
C VAL A 543 11.82 -27.03 -13.85
N VAL A 544 11.40 -28.14 -13.23
CA VAL A 544 11.36 -28.28 -11.77
C VAL A 544 12.56 -29.18 -11.36
N PRO A 545 13.47 -28.69 -10.51
CA PRO A 545 14.64 -29.48 -10.10
C PRO A 545 14.27 -30.58 -9.08
N ASP A 546 15.13 -31.62 -8.97
CA ASP A 546 14.95 -32.74 -8.03
C ASP A 546 15.03 -32.31 -6.55
N SER A 547 15.49 -31.08 -6.28
CA SER A 547 15.49 -30.50 -4.93
C SER A 547 14.09 -30.20 -4.40
N VAL A 548 13.10 -30.05 -5.29
CA VAL A 548 11.71 -29.73 -4.89
C VAL A 548 11.06 -30.96 -4.26
N THR A 549 10.59 -30.80 -3.03
CA THR A 549 9.96 -31.85 -2.22
C THR A 549 8.50 -31.57 -1.92
N SER A 550 8.01 -30.34 -2.17
CA SER A 550 6.60 -29.95 -1.98
C SER A 550 6.12 -28.97 -3.04
N ILE A 551 4.88 -29.13 -3.45
CA ILE A 551 4.13 -28.26 -4.37
C ILE A 551 2.82 -27.94 -3.67
N GLY A 552 2.57 -26.66 -3.40
CA GLY A 552 1.39 -26.19 -2.65
C GLY A 552 0.10 -26.24 -3.45
N ASP A 553 -1.02 -26.01 -2.77
CA ASP A 553 -2.35 -25.91 -3.38
C ASP A 553 -2.34 -24.89 -4.52
N TYR A 554 -3.03 -25.18 -5.61
CA TYR A 554 -3.21 -24.29 -6.77
C TYR A 554 -1.92 -23.80 -7.44
N ALA A 555 -0.76 -24.40 -7.13
CA ALA A 555 0.56 -23.89 -7.52
C ALA A 555 0.71 -23.59 -9.02
N PHE A 556 0.05 -24.36 -9.90
CA PHE A 556 0.05 -24.18 -11.36
C PHE A 556 -1.34 -23.98 -11.93
N GLU A 557 -2.33 -23.56 -11.11
CA GLU A 557 -3.68 -23.29 -11.58
C GLU A 557 -3.66 -22.28 -12.73
N GLY A 558 -4.38 -22.56 -13.82
CA GLY A 558 -4.49 -21.66 -14.97
C GLY A 558 -3.21 -21.51 -15.80
N CYS A 559 -2.22 -22.39 -15.65
CA CYS A 559 -1.07 -22.47 -16.56
C CYS A 559 -1.52 -23.11 -17.90
N GLU A 560 -2.36 -22.38 -18.65
CA GLU A 560 -3.06 -22.88 -19.83
C GLU A 560 -2.16 -23.40 -20.94
N SER A 561 -0.97 -22.81 -21.11
CA SER A 561 0.00 -23.20 -22.15
C SER A 561 0.95 -24.33 -21.75
N LEU A 562 0.93 -24.77 -20.49
CA LEU A 562 1.84 -25.81 -19.97
C LEU A 562 1.50 -27.17 -20.60
N LYS A 563 2.42 -27.70 -21.40
CA LYS A 563 2.21 -28.92 -22.16
C LYS A 563 2.70 -30.16 -21.46
N ASN A 564 3.90 -30.06 -20.89
CA ASN A 564 4.60 -31.17 -20.22
C ASN A 564 5.25 -30.62 -18.96
N LEU A 565 5.15 -31.38 -17.89
CA LEU A 565 5.87 -31.11 -16.65
C LEU A 565 6.41 -32.43 -16.09
N VAL A 566 7.68 -32.42 -15.68
CA VAL A 566 8.26 -33.51 -14.92
C VAL A 566 8.10 -33.17 -13.45
N ILE A 567 7.31 -33.98 -12.74
CA ILE A 567 7.18 -33.86 -11.28
C ILE A 567 8.35 -34.61 -10.65
N PRO A 568 9.13 -33.99 -9.72
CA PRO A 568 10.26 -34.65 -9.07
C PRO A 568 9.86 -35.89 -8.27
N ASP A 569 10.71 -36.92 -8.26
CA ASP A 569 10.44 -38.20 -7.58
C ASP A 569 10.28 -38.06 -6.05
N ASN A 570 10.68 -36.95 -5.47
CA ASN A 570 10.56 -36.68 -4.03
C ASN A 570 9.17 -36.17 -3.61
N ILE A 571 8.29 -35.88 -4.55
CA ILE A 571 6.92 -35.44 -4.25
C ILE A 571 6.11 -36.63 -3.72
N THR A 572 5.41 -36.39 -2.59
CA THR A 572 4.63 -37.41 -1.87
C THR A 572 3.12 -37.23 -1.97
N SER A 573 2.65 -36.06 -2.42
CA SER A 573 1.26 -35.74 -2.65
C SER A 573 1.10 -34.78 -3.83
N ILE A 574 0.01 -34.89 -4.57
CA ILE A 574 -0.45 -33.86 -5.49
C ILE A 574 -1.59 -33.14 -4.75
N GLU A 575 -1.33 -31.89 -4.37
CA GLU A 575 -2.23 -31.12 -3.52
C GLU A 575 -3.47 -30.62 -4.27
N LYS A 576 -4.33 -29.89 -3.59
CA LYS A 576 -5.59 -29.35 -4.13
C LYS A 576 -5.31 -28.42 -5.32
N GLY A 577 -6.01 -28.63 -6.43
CA GLY A 577 -6.02 -27.75 -7.61
C GLY A 577 -4.67 -27.52 -8.29
N VAL A 578 -3.63 -28.30 -7.97
CA VAL A 578 -2.24 -28.05 -8.44
C VAL A 578 -2.17 -27.78 -9.93
N PHE A 579 -2.89 -28.53 -10.76
CA PHE A 579 -2.93 -28.39 -12.23
C PHE A 579 -4.31 -27.98 -12.74
N GLN A 580 -5.16 -27.41 -11.89
CA GLN A 580 -6.48 -26.96 -12.29
C GLN A 580 -6.39 -25.99 -13.47
N GLY A 581 -7.13 -26.22 -14.55
CA GLY A 581 -7.13 -25.35 -15.72
C GLY A 581 -5.87 -25.42 -16.60
N CYS A 582 -4.96 -26.38 -16.39
CA CYS A 582 -3.83 -26.61 -17.30
C CYS A 582 -4.34 -27.24 -18.60
N SER A 583 -5.06 -26.46 -19.41
CA SER A 583 -5.84 -26.95 -20.55
C SER A 583 -5.00 -27.56 -21.69
N SER A 584 -3.73 -27.18 -21.80
CA SER A 584 -2.79 -27.74 -22.80
C SER A 584 -1.97 -28.93 -22.31
N LEU A 585 -2.12 -29.33 -21.04
CA LEU A 585 -1.36 -30.44 -20.46
C LEU A 585 -1.79 -31.77 -21.11
N THR A 586 -0.89 -32.37 -21.90
CA THR A 586 -1.17 -33.57 -22.69
C THR A 586 -0.72 -34.84 -22.01
N ASP A 587 0.37 -34.76 -21.26
CA ASP A 587 1.01 -35.90 -20.61
C ASP A 587 1.67 -35.48 -19.29
N ILE A 588 1.50 -36.29 -18.26
CA ILE A 588 2.13 -36.07 -16.96
C ILE A 588 2.39 -37.41 -16.28
N VAL A 589 3.58 -37.54 -15.70
CA VAL A 589 3.96 -38.72 -14.93
C VAL A 589 3.86 -38.39 -13.44
N ILE A 590 3.00 -39.14 -12.74
CA ILE A 590 2.88 -39.05 -11.29
C ILE A 590 4.00 -39.92 -10.66
N PRO A 591 4.84 -39.36 -9.79
CA PRO A 591 5.91 -40.11 -9.12
C PRO A 591 5.41 -41.26 -8.25
N ASN A 592 6.18 -42.33 -8.17
CA ASN A 592 5.80 -43.52 -7.40
C ASN A 592 5.65 -43.31 -5.88
N ARG A 593 6.20 -42.22 -5.35
CA ARG A 593 6.07 -41.84 -3.94
C ARG A 593 4.78 -41.14 -3.59
N VAL A 594 3.98 -40.76 -4.59
CA VAL A 594 2.70 -40.07 -4.36
C VAL A 594 1.71 -41.01 -3.71
N THR A 595 1.13 -40.58 -2.59
CA THR A 595 0.16 -41.32 -1.79
C THR A 595 -1.26 -40.79 -1.91
N SER A 596 -1.44 -39.53 -2.36
CA SER A 596 -2.74 -38.88 -2.51
C SER A 596 -2.77 -37.92 -3.70
N ILE A 597 -3.93 -37.81 -4.33
CA ILE A 597 -4.26 -36.81 -5.35
C ILE A 597 -5.41 -35.96 -4.77
N GLY A 598 -5.17 -34.66 -4.63
CA GLY A 598 -6.05 -33.72 -3.98
C GLY A 598 -7.34 -33.40 -4.74
N GLU A 599 -8.21 -32.63 -4.10
CA GLU A 599 -9.44 -32.11 -4.69
C GLU A 599 -9.11 -31.24 -5.92
N GLY A 600 -9.79 -31.46 -7.05
CA GLY A 600 -9.63 -30.67 -8.28
C GLY A 600 -8.22 -30.68 -8.87
N ALA A 601 -7.30 -31.58 -8.45
CA ALA A 601 -5.88 -31.53 -8.81
C ALA A 601 -5.60 -31.42 -10.31
N PHE A 602 -6.45 -32.01 -11.16
CA PHE A 602 -6.40 -31.94 -12.62
C PHE A 602 -7.76 -31.45 -13.21
N PHE A 603 -8.51 -30.67 -12.45
CA PHE A 603 -9.78 -30.11 -12.90
C PHE A 603 -9.59 -29.34 -14.22
N ALA A 604 -10.43 -29.61 -15.24
CA ALA A 604 -10.37 -28.98 -16.57
C ALA A 604 -9.01 -29.09 -17.30
N CYS A 605 -8.23 -30.14 -17.08
CA CYS A 605 -7.08 -30.49 -17.92
C CYS A 605 -7.59 -31.11 -19.25
N ASN A 606 -8.15 -30.26 -20.11
CA ASN A 606 -8.93 -30.70 -21.28
C ASN A 606 -8.13 -31.51 -22.31
N SER A 607 -6.81 -31.30 -22.39
CA SER A 607 -5.91 -31.99 -23.34
C SER A 607 -5.28 -33.26 -22.79
N LEU A 608 -5.48 -33.62 -21.51
CA LEU A 608 -4.88 -34.79 -20.87
C LEU A 608 -5.46 -36.08 -21.49
N ILE A 609 -4.62 -36.87 -22.15
CA ILE A 609 -5.07 -38.03 -22.94
C ILE A 609 -5.09 -39.32 -22.10
N SER A 610 -4.04 -39.48 -21.28
CA SER A 610 -3.88 -40.68 -20.45
C SER A 610 -3.14 -40.34 -19.16
N ILE A 611 -3.40 -41.06 -18.09
CA ILE A 611 -2.67 -40.96 -16.84
C ILE A 611 -2.57 -42.33 -16.18
N VAL A 612 -1.42 -42.58 -15.56
CA VAL A 612 -1.18 -43.78 -14.77
C VAL A 612 -1.08 -43.37 -13.30
N ILE A 613 -1.97 -43.88 -12.48
CA ILE A 613 -1.96 -43.70 -11.04
C ILE A 613 -0.98 -44.70 -10.41
N PRO A 614 0.07 -44.24 -9.68
CA PRO A 614 1.03 -45.14 -9.06
C PRO A 614 0.42 -46.02 -7.97
N SER A 615 1.03 -47.18 -7.74
CA SER A 615 0.58 -48.13 -6.72
C SER A 615 0.70 -47.63 -5.26
N GLY A 616 1.34 -46.48 -5.04
CA GLY A 616 1.38 -45.79 -3.75
C GLY A 616 0.13 -45.03 -3.40
N VAL A 617 -0.69 -44.66 -4.39
CA VAL A 617 -1.89 -43.79 -4.20
C VAL A 617 -2.99 -44.56 -3.48
N ILE A 618 -3.50 -43.95 -2.40
CA ILE A 618 -4.56 -44.51 -1.55
C ILE A 618 -5.90 -43.77 -1.80
N CYS A 619 -5.87 -42.45 -2.05
CA CYS A 619 -7.05 -41.65 -2.22
C CYS A 619 -6.95 -40.67 -3.38
N ILE A 620 -8.08 -40.40 -4.04
CA ILE A 620 -8.26 -39.40 -5.11
C ILE A 620 -9.40 -38.49 -4.68
N GLY A 621 -9.16 -37.16 -4.68
CA GLY A 621 -10.09 -36.15 -4.20
C GLY A 621 -11.32 -35.95 -5.10
N THR A 622 -12.30 -35.24 -4.57
CA THR A 622 -13.48 -34.76 -5.31
C THR A 622 -13.02 -33.90 -6.49
N TRP A 623 -13.67 -34.03 -7.65
CA TRP A 623 -13.37 -33.29 -8.89
C TRP A 623 -11.94 -33.44 -9.44
N ALA A 624 -11.14 -34.36 -8.93
CA ALA A 624 -9.71 -34.43 -9.26
C ALA A 624 -9.43 -34.45 -10.79
N PHE A 625 -10.29 -35.08 -11.60
CA PHE A 625 -10.22 -35.12 -13.06
C PHE A 625 -11.52 -34.61 -13.74
N TYR A 626 -12.28 -33.77 -13.03
CA TYR A 626 -13.51 -33.20 -13.59
C TYR A 626 -13.20 -32.40 -14.86
N GLY A 627 -13.94 -32.64 -15.94
CA GLY A 627 -13.78 -31.91 -17.20
C GLY A 627 -12.54 -32.30 -18.02
N CYS A 628 -11.83 -33.38 -17.69
CA CYS A 628 -10.74 -33.88 -18.53
C CYS A 628 -11.30 -34.53 -19.78
N GLU A 629 -11.78 -33.73 -20.74
CA GLU A 629 -12.55 -34.20 -21.92
C GLU A 629 -11.76 -35.13 -22.84
N SER A 630 -10.43 -35.00 -22.90
CA SER A 630 -9.56 -35.85 -23.73
C SER A 630 -9.13 -37.15 -23.05
N LEU A 631 -9.43 -37.34 -21.76
CA LEU A 631 -8.95 -38.47 -20.97
C LEU A 631 -9.70 -39.75 -21.38
N LYS A 632 -8.99 -40.65 -22.07
CA LYS A 632 -9.54 -41.90 -22.62
C LYS A 632 -8.96 -43.15 -21.94
N SER A 633 -7.80 -43.03 -21.31
CA SER A 633 -7.13 -44.15 -20.67
C SER A 633 -6.70 -43.77 -19.26
N LEU A 634 -7.05 -44.61 -18.32
CA LEU A 634 -6.71 -44.45 -16.89
C LEU A 634 -6.43 -45.83 -16.30
N VAL A 635 -5.35 -45.95 -15.57
CA VAL A 635 -5.03 -47.15 -14.79
C VAL A 635 -5.10 -46.77 -13.31
N ILE A 636 -6.04 -47.35 -12.58
CA ILE A 636 -6.20 -47.15 -11.12
C ILE A 636 -5.78 -48.46 -10.40
N PRO A 637 -4.73 -48.42 -9.60
CA PRO A 637 -4.25 -49.60 -8.86
C PRO A 637 -5.23 -49.99 -7.75
N ASP A 638 -5.09 -51.24 -7.26
CA ASP A 638 -5.91 -51.75 -6.14
C ASP A 638 -5.66 -51.05 -4.81
N SER A 639 -4.53 -50.34 -4.68
CA SER A 639 -4.22 -49.50 -3.52
C SER A 639 -5.21 -48.35 -3.32
N VAL A 640 -5.87 -47.87 -4.38
CA VAL A 640 -6.84 -46.78 -4.27
C VAL A 640 -8.13 -47.33 -3.64
N THR A 641 -8.38 -46.89 -2.42
CA THR A 641 -9.54 -47.29 -1.61
C THR A 641 -10.65 -46.25 -1.56
N SER A 642 -10.32 -44.98 -1.89
CA SER A 642 -11.27 -43.87 -1.85
C SER A 642 -11.14 -42.96 -3.07
N ILE A 643 -12.27 -42.65 -3.70
CA ILE A 643 -12.40 -41.67 -4.78
C ILE A 643 -13.54 -40.71 -4.41
N GLY A 644 -13.29 -39.40 -4.55
CA GLY A 644 -14.25 -38.34 -4.28
C GLY A 644 -15.43 -38.30 -5.28
N ASP A 645 -16.42 -37.48 -5.02
CA ASP A 645 -17.58 -37.29 -5.90
C ASP A 645 -17.19 -36.53 -7.17
N GLU A 646 -17.91 -36.79 -8.26
CA GLU A 646 -17.75 -36.16 -9.58
C GLU A 646 -16.29 -36.17 -10.12
N THR A 647 -15.43 -37.03 -9.57
CA THR A 647 -13.99 -37.07 -9.93
C THR A 647 -13.77 -37.19 -11.44
N PHE A 648 -14.58 -37.93 -12.15
CA PHE A 648 -14.48 -38.17 -13.60
C PHE A 648 -15.66 -37.62 -14.41
N TYR A 649 -16.39 -36.66 -13.88
CA TYR A 649 -17.43 -35.98 -14.62
C TYR A 649 -16.85 -35.28 -15.87
N GLY A 650 -17.43 -35.50 -17.05
CA GLY A 650 -16.94 -34.94 -18.31
C GLY A 650 -15.78 -35.70 -18.96
N CYS A 651 -15.23 -36.76 -18.34
CA CYS A 651 -14.25 -37.62 -18.99
C CYS A 651 -14.86 -38.54 -20.05
N CYS A 652 -14.13 -38.74 -21.16
CA CYS A 652 -14.58 -39.55 -22.31
C CYS A 652 -14.04 -40.98 -22.28
N PHE A 653 -14.24 -41.71 -21.17
CA PHE A 653 -13.81 -43.10 -21.06
C PHE A 653 -14.59 -44.05 -21.94
N PRO A 654 -13.94 -45.14 -22.45
CA PRO A 654 -14.64 -46.27 -23.04
C PRO A 654 -15.65 -46.89 -22.05
N ASN A 655 -16.75 -47.45 -22.57
CA ASN A 655 -17.82 -47.99 -21.72
C ASN A 655 -17.34 -49.07 -20.76
N ASP A 656 -16.40 -49.94 -21.19
CA ASP A 656 -15.86 -51.02 -20.35
C ASP A 656 -15.13 -50.45 -19.13
N LEU A 657 -14.26 -49.47 -19.32
CA LEU A 657 -13.54 -48.79 -18.22
C LEU A 657 -14.52 -48.06 -17.31
N LYS A 658 -15.53 -47.37 -17.88
CA LYS A 658 -16.56 -46.69 -17.10
C LYS A 658 -17.33 -47.64 -16.20
N GLN A 659 -17.71 -48.79 -16.71
CA GLN A 659 -18.42 -49.81 -15.92
C GLN A 659 -17.56 -50.45 -14.84
N GLU A 660 -16.28 -50.70 -15.14
CA GLU A 660 -15.31 -51.15 -14.13
C GLU A 660 -15.20 -50.16 -12.96
N LEU A 661 -14.99 -48.86 -13.25
CA LEU A 661 -14.86 -47.81 -12.24
C LEU A 661 -16.14 -47.64 -11.41
N ILE A 662 -17.32 -47.71 -12.05
CA ILE A 662 -18.62 -47.67 -11.35
C ILE A 662 -18.75 -48.89 -10.43
N SER A 663 -18.34 -50.06 -10.87
CA SER A 663 -18.36 -51.27 -10.03
C SER A 663 -17.49 -51.18 -8.80
N ARG A 664 -16.30 -50.55 -8.91
CA ARG A 664 -15.36 -50.39 -7.79
C ARG A 664 -15.76 -49.26 -6.83
N PHE A 665 -16.24 -48.12 -7.33
CA PHE A 665 -16.33 -46.89 -6.56
C PHE A 665 -17.74 -46.26 -6.54
N GLY A 666 -18.67 -46.81 -7.27
CA GLY A 666 -20.05 -46.32 -7.39
C GLY A 666 -20.22 -45.23 -8.46
N ASN A 667 -21.47 -44.92 -8.81
CA ASN A 667 -21.79 -43.99 -9.89
C ASN A 667 -21.53 -42.51 -9.54
N ARG A 668 -21.38 -42.18 -8.25
CA ARG A 668 -21.13 -40.78 -7.73
C ARG A 668 -19.88 -40.13 -8.32
N ILE A 669 -18.93 -40.94 -8.79
CA ILE A 669 -17.67 -40.44 -9.40
C ILE A 669 -17.88 -39.85 -10.81
N PHE A 670 -19.05 -40.08 -11.45
CA PHE A 670 -19.41 -39.63 -12.81
C PHE A 670 -20.61 -38.70 -12.87
N VAL A 671 -21.42 -38.61 -11.85
CA VAL A 671 -22.68 -37.85 -11.86
C VAL A 671 -22.78 -36.93 -10.65
N LYS A 672 -23.44 -35.81 -10.86
CA LYS A 672 -23.78 -34.89 -9.78
C LYS A 672 -24.75 -35.57 -8.82
N PRO A 673 -24.52 -35.53 -7.50
CA PRO A 673 -25.40 -36.13 -6.50
C PRO A 673 -26.81 -35.58 -6.52
#